data_5b157a9aa37171e1d537e90545e60d11
#
_entry.id   5b157a9aa37171e1d537e90545e60d11
#
_cell.length_a   1.000
_cell.length_b   1.000
_cell.length_c   1.000
_cell.angle_alpha   90.00
_cell.angle_beta   90.00
_cell.angle_gamma   90.00
#
_symmetry.space_group_name_H-M   'P 1'
#
loop_
_entity.id
_entity.type
_entity.pdbx_description
1 polymer ?
#
loop_
_entity_poly.entity_id
_entity_poly.type
_entity_poly.pdbx_seq_one_letter_code
_entity_poly.pdbx_strand_id
1 'polypeptide(L)'
;MATLVEETVPVKNAAVAASAFRLTVEADGLAVLEFDTPGEKVNKYSRPVILEFDRILDGLAARSDVKALVLISRKPGIFIAGADVNEIAKADKGADPEMIRGPHRTFSKLANLPFPTVAAIDGACVGGGCETVLSMDWRLASDSPKTQIGLPEIKLGILPAWGGTTRLPRMIGLAGALDVILAGKVLDARRAKKAGLVDEVVPAAILEEVAKGYARRKIGSKKRSNAGPGGGPVRVREASLVEKFLEGPGKGIVFSKARASVMKETKGHYPAPLAALSVVEKGFGAPFDKALEYEVEGVGTLIGTPTMRSLVGLFFRMEEVKKETGVEALGVGVVKPRRIGRVGVLGAGVMGGGIAHLAADKGLPVRMKDIKPEALALGYAQAARIWKEKLKKRRMTPGEFSRKMSLLGGSLDYAGFETCDITIEAVLEKMAVKHAVLAEWEKIVPATAIFASNTSTLPITEIAANAAHPERVVGMHFFNPVYKMPLVEVIYGKKTDPEVTATIFDLAKRMGKTPVVVKDSPGFLVNRILGPYIAEGARLVLEGVDFTAIDKAMRAFGMPVGPIELLDDVGIDVAAKASETLSKTWPDRMPQDPALERLVTAGRIGRKAKKGFYFYESERRGGPDPDAYRDLGLSSPSKNSSPSPSEIQQRLILPMINEAAFCLSEGVVASPAKLDLAMIFGTGFPPFRGGLCAHADALGAKAVVEALQKLAKEKGGRFAPAPLLIEMARTNKKFFA
;
A
#
# COMPACT_ATOMS: atom_id res chain seq x y z
N MET A 1 -78.46 -5.84 10.40
CA MET A 1 -77.50 -4.78 10.73
C MET A 1 -76.20 -5.45 11.10
N ALA A 2 -75.26 -5.52 10.16
CA ALA A 2 -73.91 -6.12 10.35
C ALA A 2 -72.92 -4.97 10.35
N THR A 3 -72.25 -4.83 11.48
CA THR A 3 -71.22 -3.80 11.70
C THR A 3 -69.90 -4.32 11.18
N LEU A 4 -69.36 -3.70 10.16
CA LEU A 4 -68.01 -3.91 9.64
C LEU A 4 -66.98 -3.28 10.60
N VAL A 5 -66.09 -4.11 11.16
CA VAL A 5 -64.90 -3.66 11.90
C VAL A 5 -63.77 -3.53 10.92
N GLU A 6 -63.32 -2.32 10.67
CA GLU A 6 -62.06 -2.04 9.92
C GLU A 6 -60.87 -2.36 10.80
N GLU A 7 -60.13 -3.42 10.45
CA GLU A 7 -58.80 -3.68 11.00
C GLU A 7 -57.79 -2.76 10.32
N THR A 8 -57.34 -1.74 11.05
CA THR A 8 -56.16 -0.95 10.66
C THR A 8 -54.89 -1.71 10.97
N VAL A 9 -54.23 -2.21 9.92
CA VAL A 9 -52.85 -2.76 9.99
C VAL A 9 -51.88 -1.62 10.33
N PRO A 10 -51.09 -1.72 11.41
CA PRO A 10 -50.11 -0.68 11.71
C PRO A 10 -48.96 -0.73 10.69
N VAL A 11 -48.83 0.33 9.91
CA VAL A 11 -47.65 0.60 9.08
C VAL A 11 -46.46 0.78 10.04
N LYS A 12 -45.53 -0.15 10.03
CA LYS A 12 -44.24 -0.01 10.72
C LYS A 12 -43.57 1.27 10.25
N ASN A 13 -43.49 2.27 11.11
CA ASN A 13 -42.68 3.46 10.92
C ASN A 13 -41.23 3.01 10.61
N ALA A 14 -40.75 3.23 9.40
CA ALA A 14 -39.35 3.16 9.10
C ALA A 14 -38.64 4.15 10.03
N ALA A 15 -37.72 3.66 10.85
CA ALA A 15 -36.90 4.49 11.71
C ALA A 15 -36.23 5.56 10.83
N VAL A 16 -36.51 6.84 11.12
CA VAL A 16 -35.84 7.95 10.46
C VAL A 16 -34.35 7.78 10.76
N ALA A 17 -33.54 7.50 9.73
CA ALA A 17 -32.11 7.37 9.89
C ALA A 17 -31.57 8.68 10.48
N ALA A 18 -30.78 8.57 11.55
CA ALA A 18 -30.22 9.75 12.21
C ALA A 18 -29.38 10.55 11.20
N SER A 19 -29.58 11.87 11.17
CA SER A 19 -28.90 12.79 10.23
C SER A 19 -27.39 12.72 10.36
N ALA A 20 -26.68 12.71 9.22
CA ALA A 20 -25.21 12.80 9.19
C ALA A 20 -24.72 14.24 9.36
N PHE A 21 -25.60 15.22 9.28
CA PHE A 21 -25.25 16.63 9.38
C PHE A 21 -26.06 17.33 10.46
N ARG A 22 -25.40 18.27 11.15
CA ARG A 22 -26.06 19.19 12.07
C ARG A 22 -25.75 20.62 11.65
N LEU A 23 -26.79 21.40 11.35
CA LEU A 23 -26.71 22.81 10.98
C LEU A 23 -27.08 23.69 12.17
N THR A 24 -26.22 24.61 12.53
CA THR A 24 -26.46 25.66 13.51
C THR A 24 -26.21 27.02 12.85
N VAL A 25 -27.10 27.99 13.07
CA VAL A 25 -26.90 29.38 12.60
C VAL A 25 -26.80 30.28 13.81
N GLU A 26 -25.68 30.98 13.94
CA GLU A 26 -25.40 31.92 15.02
C GLU A 26 -26.13 33.24 14.78
N ALA A 27 -26.33 34.06 15.83
CA ALA A 27 -27.14 35.30 15.74
C ALA A 27 -26.61 36.33 14.73
N ASP A 28 -25.33 36.26 14.39
CA ASP A 28 -24.69 37.15 13.40
C ASP A 28 -24.80 36.64 11.94
N GLY A 29 -25.48 35.50 11.75
CA GLY A 29 -25.68 34.88 10.43
C GLY A 29 -24.59 33.88 10.02
N LEU A 30 -23.68 33.52 10.93
CA LEU A 30 -22.71 32.45 10.66
C LEU A 30 -23.37 31.08 10.76
N ALA A 31 -23.47 30.36 9.67
CA ALA A 31 -23.87 28.96 9.63
C ALA A 31 -22.66 28.04 9.90
N VAL A 32 -22.82 27.09 10.81
CA VAL A 32 -21.88 26.01 11.08
C VAL A 32 -22.54 24.70 10.71
N LEU A 33 -21.99 24.02 9.71
CA LEU A 33 -22.41 22.69 9.28
C LEU A 33 -21.42 21.65 9.79
N GLU A 34 -21.89 20.85 10.72
CA GLU A 34 -21.12 19.76 11.30
C GLU A 34 -21.41 18.47 10.55
N PHE A 35 -20.38 17.75 10.14
CA PHE A 35 -20.49 16.43 9.52
C PHE A 35 -20.07 15.37 10.55
N ASP A 36 -21.03 14.52 10.94
CA ASP A 36 -20.83 13.43 11.90
C ASP A 36 -21.77 12.26 11.61
N THR A 37 -21.38 11.37 10.74
CA THR A 37 -22.19 10.19 10.38
C THR A 37 -22.39 9.29 11.62
N PRO A 38 -23.63 9.11 12.12
CA PRO A 38 -23.90 8.31 13.31
C PRO A 38 -23.47 6.85 13.13
N GLY A 39 -22.85 6.27 14.18
CA GLY A 39 -22.41 4.87 14.19
C GLY A 39 -21.20 4.54 13.32
N GLU A 40 -20.75 5.46 12.46
CA GLU A 40 -19.58 5.28 11.61
C GLU A 40 -18.31 5.84 12.27
N LYS A 41 -17.17 5.18 12.03
CA LYS A 41 -15.86 5.69 12.49
C LYS A 41 -15.32 6.83 11.65
N VAL A 42 -15.83 6.99 10.43
CA VAL A 42 -15.37 7.98 9.45
C VAL A 42 -16.55 8.65 8.76
N ASN A 43 -16.39 9.93 8.40
CA ASN A 43 -17.32 10.59 7.48
C ASN A 43 -16.99 10.19 6.05
N LYS A 44 -17.97 9.63 5.34
CA LYS A 44 -17.89 9.25 3.92
C LYS A 44 -19.20 9.60 3.22
N TYR A 45 -19.11 9.84 1.94
CA TYR A 45 -20.31 10.07 1.12
C TYR A 45 -20.82 8.73 0.59
N SER A 46 -21.82 8.16 1.26
CA SER A 46 -22.74 7.19 0.67
C SER A 46 -23.87 7.92 -0.06
N ARG A 47 -24.63 7.21 -0.90
CA ARG A 47 -25.76 7.81 -1.63
C ARG A 47 -26.77 8.53 -0.72
N PRO A 48 -27.21 8.00 0.42
CA PRO A 48 -28.10 8.74 1.35
C PRO A 48 -27.44 10.03 1.88
N VAL A 49 -26.16 9.99 2.24
CA VAL A 49 -25.43 11.13 2.82
C VAL A 49 -25.26 12.26 1.79
N ILE A 50 -24.92 11.94 0.52
CA ILE A 50 -24.79 12.97 -0.51
C ILE A 50 -26.14 13.62 -0.84
N LEU A 51 -27.24 12.86 -0.83
CA LEU A 51 -28.59 13.38 -1.04
C LEU A 51 -29.07 14.23 0.15
N GLU A 52 -28.66 13.90 1.36
CA GLU A 52 -28.91 14.73 2.54
C GLU A 52 -28.16 16.05 2.43
N PHE A 53 -26.87 16.00 2.08
CA PHE A 53 -26.05 17.18 1.86
C PHE A 53 -26.64 18.09 0.78
N ASP A 54 -27.09 17.51 -0.33
CA ASP A 54 -27.73 18.24 -1.45
C ASP A 54 -28.96 19.04 -0.96
N ARG A 55 -29.84 18.40 -0.17
CA ARG A 55 -31.05 19.07 0.40
C ARG A 55 -30.67 20.19 1.38
N ILE A 56 -29.61 19.98 2.20
CA ILE A 56 -29.15 21.02 3.13
C ILE A 56 -28.64 22.24 2.35
N LEU A 57 -27.94 22.03 1.23
CA LEU A 57 -27.46 23.13 0.39
C LEU A 57 -28.59 23.89 -0.25
N ASP A 58 -29.66 23.23 -0.71
CA ASP A 58 -30.89 23.91 -1.21
C ASP A 58 -31.54 24.77 -0.12
N GLY A 59 -31.66 24.20 1.11
CA GLY A 59 -32.19 24.95 2.24
C GLY A 59 -31.31 26.14 2.62
N LEU A 60 -29.99 26.00 2.60
CA LEU A 60 -29.07 27.11 2.85
C LEU A 60 -29.12 28.20 1.81
N ALA A 61 -29.23 27.83 0.54
CA ALA A 61 -29.33 28.81 -0.58
C ALA A 61 -30.56 29.69 -0.46
N ALA A 62 -31.65 29.21 0.11
CA ALA A 62 -32.91 29.93 0.29
C ALA A 62 -32.95 30.84 1.54
N ARG A 63 -31.93 30.79 2.41
CA ARG A 63 -31.90 31.52 3.68
C ARG A 63 -31.25 32.90 3.55
N SER A 64 -32.04 33.97 3.79
CA SER A 64 -31.54 35.34 3.81
C SER A 64 -30.81 35.75 5.09
N ASP A 65 -31.00 34.99 6.18
CA ASP A 65 -30.34 35.22 7.46
C ASP A 65 -28.92 34.62 7.53
N VAL A 66 -28.55 33.72 6.61
CA VAL A 66 -27.19 33.16 6.54
C VAL A 66 -26.29 34.09 5.70
N LYS A 67 -25.13 34.47 6.33
CA LYS A 67 -24.13 35.36 5.73
C LYS A 67 -22.80 34.71 5.44
N ALA A 68 -22.50 33.56 6.05
CA ALA A 68 -21.31 32.78 5.82
C ALA A 68 -21.55 31.33 6.28
N LEU A 69 -20.78 30.36 5.70
CA LEU A 69 -20.83 28.96 6.08
C LEU A 69 -19.43 28.46 6.49
N VAL A 70 -19.37 27.74 7.62
CA VAL A 70 -18.22 26.92 8.00
C VAL A 70 -18.62 25.44 7.98
N LEU A 71 -17.85 24.61 7.26
CA LEU A 71 -17.98 23.15 7.27
C LEU A 71 -16.88 22.55 8.17
N ILE A 72 -17.29 21.74 9.14
CA ILE A 72 -16.40 21.06 10.08
C ILE A 72 -16.75 19.57 10.22
N SER A 73 -15.78 18.75 10.60
CA SER A 73 -16.00 17.34 10.96
C SER A 73 -15.94 17.16 12.48
N ARG A 74 -16.81 16.28 13.03
CA ARG A 74 -16.76 15.87 14.43
C ARG A 74 -16.05 14.51 14.63
N LYS A 75 -15.51 13.89 13.56
CA LYS A 75 -14.73 12.64 13.64
C LYS A 75 -13.26 12.94 13.93
N PRO A 76 -12.69 12.44 15.04
CA PRO A 76 -11.31 12.71 15.41
C PRO A 76 -10.29 12.25 14.34
N GLY A 77 -9.56 13.18 13.75
CA GLY A 77 -8.51 12.90 12.75
C GLY A 77 -9.03 12.49 11.36
N ILE A 78 -10.34 12.66 11.12
CA ILE A 78 -10.97 12.44 9.82
C ILE A 78 -11.86 13.65 9.51
N PHE A 79 -11.53 14.36 8.43
CA PHE A 79 -12.45 15.38 7.91
C PHE A 79 -13.52 14.70 7.05
N ILE A 80 -13.17 14.22 5.87
CA ILE A 80 -14.05 13.43 4.99
C ILE A 80 -13.20 12.42 4.22
N ALA A 81 -13.51 11.12 4.35
CA ALA A 81 -12.74 10.02 3.77
C ALA A 81 -13.08 9.71 2.30
N GLY A 82 -13.89 10.55 1.65
CA GLY A 82 -14.28 10.41 0.25
C GLY A 82 -15.62 9.69 0.06
N ALA A 83 -15.83 9.14 -1.14
CA ALA A 83 -17.00 8.32 -1.47
C ALA A 83 -16.95 6.96 -0.76
N ASP A 84 -18.09 6.31 -0.57
CA ASP A 84 -18.14 4.96 -0.01
C ASP A 84 -17.59 3.94 -1.02
N VAL A 85 -16.43 3.36 -0.71
CA VAL A 85 -15.77 2.37 -1.57
C VAL A 85 -16.63 1.11 -1.77
N ASN A 86 -17.55 0.80 -0.84
CA ASN A 86 -18.49 -0.31 -1.02
C ASN A 86 -19.47 -0.06 -2.18
N GLU A 87 -19.89 1.19 -2.40
CA GLU A 87 -20.73 1.54 -3.56
C GLU A 87 -19.92 1.47 -4.86
N ILE A 88 -18.66 1.94 -4.84
CA ILE A 88 -17.73 1.81 -5.96
C ILE A 88 -17.50 0.33 -6.33
N ALA A 89 -17.32 -0.53 -5.33
CA ALA A 89 -17.09 -1.97 -5.54
C ALA A 89 -18.26 -2.68 -6.24
N LYS A 90 -19.49 -2.21 -6.00
CA LYS A 90 -20.72 -2.77 -6.60
C LYS A 90 -21.00 -2.26 -8.01
N ALA A 91 -20.31 -1.19 -8.43
CA ALA A 91 -20.52 -0.60 -9.74
C ALA A 91 -19.87 -1.46 -10.85
N ASP A 92 -20.66 -1.81 -11.85
CA ASP A 92 -20.26 -2.59 -13.03
C ASP A 92 -20.17 -1.72 -14.29
N LYS A 93 -19.70 -2.32 -15.38
CA LYS A 93 -19.72 -1.69 -16.71
C LYS A 93 -21.16 -1.29 -17.06
N GLY A 94 -21.34 -0.03 -17.46
CA GLY A 94 -22.66 0.52 -17.72
C GLY A 94 -23.38 1.07 -16.48
N ALA A 95 -22.66 1.21 -15.36
CA ALA A 95 -23.18 1.91 -14.18
C ALA A 95 -23.78 3.28 -14.56
N ASP A 96 -24.89 3.63 -13.90
CA ASP A 96 -25.63 4.85 -14.17
C ASP A 96 -24.71 6.10 -14.02
N PRO A 97 -24.55 6.91 -15.08
CA PRO A 97 -23.76 8.16 -15.00
C PRO A 97 -24.24 9.13 -13.91
N GLU A 98 -25.46 8.98 -13.40
CA GLU A 98 -25.99 9.78 -12.29
C GLU A 98 -25.21 9.58 -10.98
N MET A 99 -24.51 8.48 -10.81
CA MET A 99 -23.56 8.29 -9.71
C MET A 99 -22.45 9.38 -9.68
N ILE A 100 -22.17 9.98 -10.83
CA ILE A 100 -21.16 11.04 -10.99
C ILE A 100 -21.82 12.40 -11.17
N ARG A 101 -22.84 12.51 -12.00
CA ARG A 101 -23.55 13.78 -12.25
C ARG A 101 -24.29 14.31 -11.02
N GLY A 102 -24.83 13.42 -10.17
CA GLY A 102 -25.47 13.82 -8.92
C GLY A 102 -24.51 14.61 -8.02
N PRO A 103 -23.38 14.04 -7.59
CA PRO A 103 -22.36 14.78 -6.85
C PRO A 103 -21.83 16.03 -7.57
N HIS A 104 -21.70 16.04 -8.89
CA HIS A 104 -21.35 17.26 -9.64
C HIS A 104 -22.34 18.39 -9.37
N ARG A 105 -23.66 18.10 -9.43
CA ARG A 105 -24.71 19.09 -9.11
C ARG A 105 -24.62 19.54 -7.67
N THR A 106 -24.50 18.63 -6.72
CA THR A 106 -24.36 18.95 -5.29
C THR A 106 -23.17 19.87 -5.01
N PHE A 107 -21.99 19.54 -5.55
CA PHE A 107 -20.79 20.37 -5.34
C PHE A 107 -20.84 21.68 -6.13
N SER A 108 -21.59 21.74 -7.23
CA SER A 108 -21.87 23.00 -7.92
C SER A 108 -22.83 23.87 -7.11
N LYS A 109 -23.85 23.31 -6.44
CA LYS A 109 -24.69 24.06 -5.49
C LYS A 109 -23.84 24.65 -4.34
N LEU A 110 -22.94 23.86 -3.75
CA LEU A 110 -22.01 24.34 -2.71
C LEU A 110 -21.16 25.52 -3.22
N ALA A 111 -20.61 25.41 -4.42
CA ALA A 111 -19.81 26.47 -5.02
C ALA A 111 -20.62 27.73 -5.31
N ASN A 112 -21.92 27.62 -5.58
CA ASN A 112 -22.82 28.71 -5.95
C ASN A 112 -23.64 29.28 -4.79
N LEU A 113 -23.42 28.84 -3.54
CA LEU A 113 -24.09 29.45 -2.37
C LEU A 113 -23.88 30.98 -2.40
N PRO A 114 -24.89 31.78 -2.05
CA PRO A 114 -24.84 33.26 -2.19
C PRO A 114 -23.89 33.96 -1.20
N PHE A 115 -23.31 33.21 -0.26
CA PHE A 115 -22.42 33.69 0.79
C PHE A 115 -21.08 32.93 0.82
N PRO A 116 -20.04 33.46 1.45
CA PRO A 116 -18.73 32.83 1.54
C PRO A 116 -18.75 31.51 2.32
N THR A 117 -17.94 30.55 1.85
CA THR A 117 -17.83 29.22 2.44
C THR A 117 -16.39 28.91 2.87
N VAL A 118 -16.21 28.37 4.08
CA VAL A 118 -14.91 28.04 4.69
C VAL A 118 -14.89 26.60 5.15
N ALA A 119 -13.91 25.82 4.71
CA ALA A 119 -13.64 24.48 5.23
C ALA A 119 -12.62 24.55 6.38
N ALA A 120 -12.95 23.96 7.53
CA ALA A 120 -12.07 23.79 8.69
C ALA A 120 -11.58 22.32 8.71
N ILE A 121 -10.46 22.05 8.06
CA ILE A 121 -9.97 20.69 7.76
C ILE A 121 -9.09 20.18 8.88
N ASP A 122 -9.58 19.25 9.69
CA ASP A 122 -8.78 18.48 10.66
C ASP A 122 -8.80 16.99 10.32
N GLY A 123 -7.62 16.40 10.05
CA GLY A 123 -7.48 15.01 9.68
C GLY A 123 -7.59 14.72 8.18
N ALA A 124 -7.94 13.47 7.82
CA ALA A 124 -7.98 13.01 6.43
C ALA A 124 -9.11 13.69 5.65
N CYS A 125 -8.75 14.33 4.53
CA CYS A 125 -9.62 15.02 3.58
C CYS A 125 -9.27 14.52 2.17
N VAL A 126 -9.81 13.38 1.77
CA VAL A 126 -9.36 12.66 0.57
C VAL A 126 -10.52 12.32 -0.37
N GLY A 127 -10.21 12.19 -1.65
CA GLY A 127 -11.22 11.85 -2.65
C GLY A 127 -12.37 12.86 -2.69
N GLY A 128 -13.61 12.38 -2.64
CA GLY A 128 -14.80 13.22 -2.57
C GLY A 128 -14.76 14.28 -1.45
N GLY A 129 -14.03 14.02 -0.35
CA GLY A 129 -13.78 15.03 0.69
C GLY A 129 -12.89 16.17 0.21
N CYS A 130 -11.86 15.85 -0.56
CA CYS A 130 -11.03 16.86 -1.21
C CYS A 130 -11.85 17.62 -2.27
N GLU A 131 -12.68 16.93 -3.04
CA GLU A 131 -13.55 17.54 -4.07
C GLU A 131 -14.59 18.49 -3.46
N THR A 132 -15.11 18.15 -2.26
CA THR A 132 -15.97 19.07 -1.47
C THR A 132 -15.24 20.38 -1.17
N VAL A 133 -14.03 20.32 -0.60
CA VAL A 133 -13.30 21.54 -0.21
C VAL A 133 -12.78 22.31 -1.42
N LEU A 134 -12.56 21.65 -2.57
CA LEU A 134 -12.27 22.32 -3.85
C LEU A 134 -13.48 23.13 -4.37
N SER A 135 -14.68 22.84 -3.89
CA SER A 135 -15.93 23.54 -4.21
C SER A 135 -16.26 24.66 -3.22
N MET A 136 -15.41 24.88 -2.21
CA MET A 136 -15.56 25.95 -1.22
C MET A 136 -14.61 27.13 -1.53
N ASP A 137 -14.92 28.31 -0.97
CA ASP A 137 -14.14 29.52 -1.24
C ASP A 137 -12.79 29.52 -0.55
N TRP A 138 -12.74 29.10 0.74
CA TRP A 138 -11.52 29.08 1.54
C TRP A 138 -11.34 27.74 2.29
N ARG A 139 -10.09 27.37 2.53
CA ARG A 139 -9.68 26.13 3.17
C ARG A 139 -8.63 26.40 4.25
N LEU A 140 -8.98 26.19 5.50
CA LEU A 140 -8.07 26.23 6.63
C LEU A 140 -7.79 24.78 7.08
N ALA A 141 -6.53 24.42 7.22
CA ALA A 141 -6.14 23.07 7.63
C ALA A 141 -5.42 23.07 8.97
N SER A 142 -5.67 22.06 9.81
CA SER A 142 -4.90 21.89 11.04
C SER A 142 -3.46 21.46 10.73
N ASP A 143 -2.53 21.81 11.65
CA ASP A 143 -1.14 21.35 11.62
C ASP A 143 -0.96 19.91 12.13
N SER A 144 -2.07 19.22 12.43
CA SER A 144 -2.09 17.82 12.87
C SER A 144 -1.36 16.92 11.86
N PRO A 145 -0.52 15.97 12.29
CA PRO A 145 0.09 14.99 11.40
C PRO A 145 -0.92 14.06 10.73
N LYS A 146 -2.16 14.00 11.23
CA LYS A 146 -3.27 13.25 10.63
C LYS A 146 -3.90 14.00 9.47
N THR A 147 -3.67 15.32 9.34
CA THR A 147 -4.24 16.12 8.26
C THR A 147 -3.53 15.80 6.95
N GLN A 148 -4.29 15.18 6.04
CA GLN A 148 -3.84 14.69 4.74
C GLN A 148 -4.91 15.05 3.71
N ILE A 149 -4.54 15.79 2.66
CA ILE A 149 -5.47 16.35 1.66
C ILE A 149 -5.04 15.91 0.26
N GLY A 150 -5.94 15.35 -0.54
CA GLY A 150 -5.61 14.94 -1.91
C GLY A 150 -6.61 13.98 -2.56
N LEU A 151 -6.24 13.49 -3.74
CA LEU A 151 -7.08 12.71 -4.64
C LEU A 151 -6.45 11.33 -4.91
N PRO A 152 -6.67 10.31 -4.04
CA PRO A 152 -6.03 9.01 -4.14
C PRO A 152 -6.76 8.00 -5.04
N GLU A 153 -7.80 8.38 -5.75
CA GLU A 153 -8.73 7.52 -6.52
C GLU A 153 -8.01 6.62 -7.53
N ILE A 154 -6.90 7.08 -8.10
CA ILE A 154 -6.05 6.31 -9.02
C ILE A 154 -5.59 4.98 -8.38
N LYS A 155 -5.39 4.96 -7.06
CA LYS A 155 -5.00 3.74 -6.33
C LYS A 155 -6.11 2.70 -6.25
N LEU A 156 -7.36 3.10 -6.52
CA LEU A 156 -8.52 2.22 -6.64
C LEU A 156 -8.82 1.84 -8.11
N GLY A 157 -7.99 2.31 -9.05
CA GLY A 157 -8.20 2.07 -10.49
C GLY A 157 -9.28 2.92 -11.13
N ILE A 158 -9.69 4.02 -10.48
CA ILE A 158 -10.60 5.04 -11.00
C ILE A 158 -9.92 6.41 -11.00
N LEU A 159 -10.59 7.44 -11.51
CA LEU A 159 -10.11 8.81 -11.48
C LEU A 159 -10.98 9.67 -10.53
N PRO A 160 -10.47 10.80 -10.00
CA PRO A 160 -11.31 11.78 -9.29
C PRO A 160 -12.37 12.33 -10.23
N ALA A 161 -13.64 12.03 -9.96
CA ALA A 161 -14.73 12.29 -10.90
C ALA A 161 -15.90 13.09 -10.29
N TRP A 162 -15.72 13.71 -9.14
CA TRP A 162 -16.70 14.64 -8.56
C TRP A 162 -16.25 16.11 -8.67
N GLY A 163 -15.46 16.39 -9.71
CA GLY A 163 -14.92 17.70 -10.03
C GLY A 163 -13.43 17.83 -9.69
N GLY A 164 -12.77 16.79 -9.21
CA GLY A 164 -11.38 16.84 -8.80
C GLY A 164 -10.41 17.08 -9.95
N THR A 165 -10.59 16.39 -11.07
CA THR A 165 -9.76 16.58 -12.27
C THR A 165 -10.08 17.91 -12.99
N THR A 166 -11.23 18.51 -12.70
CA THR A 166 -11.66 19.81 -13.26
C THR A 166 -11.22 20.98 -12.37
N ARG A 167 -11.47 20.92 -11.06
CA ARG A 167 -11.22 22.03 -10.12
C ARG A 167 -9.77 22.16 -9.71
N LEU A 168 -9.07 21.04 -9.43
CA LEU A 168 -7.71 21.08 -8.93
C LEU A 168 -6.73 21.78 -9.89
N PRO A 169 -6.71 21.48 -11.23
CA PRO A 169 -5.83 22.20 -12.16
C PRO A 169 -6.10 23.71 -12.24
N ARG A 170 -7.36 24.11 -12.11
CA ARG A 170 -7.73 25.53 -12.10
C ARG A 170 -7.26 26.25 -10.82
N MET A 171 -7.21 25.52 -9.70
CA MET A 171 -6.86 26.09 -8.39
C MET A 171 -5.35 26.17 -8.15
N ILE A 172 -4.60 25.09 -8.42
CA ILE A 172 -3.17 25.01 -8.10
C ILE A 172 -2.24 24.99 -9.32
N GLY A 173 -2.81 25.05 -10.52
CA GLY A 173 -2.09 24.99 -11.78
C GLY A 173 -1.92 23.58 -12.33
N LEU A 174 -1.70 23.49 -13.64
CA LEU A 174 -1.72 22.22 -14.40
C LEU A 174 -0.67 21.22 -13.91
N ALA A 175 0.60 21.62 -13.80
CA ALA A 175 1.67 20.70 -13.44
C ALA A 175 1.54 20.17 -12.00
N GLY A 176 1.16 21.03 -11.06
CA GLY A 176 0.92 20.66 -9.66
C GLY A 176 -0.26 19.69 -9.52
N ALA A 177 -1.34 19.94 -10.24
CA ALA A 177 -2.53 19.10 -10.23
C ALA A 177 -2.25 17.72 -10.83
N LEU A 178 -1.56 17.65 -11.97
CA LEU A 178 -1.18 16.36 -12.57
C LEU A 178 -0.29 15.53 -11.64
N ASP A 179 0.63 16.17 -10.90
CA ASP A 179 1.47 15.47 -9.92
C ASP A 179 0.65 14.86 -8.75
N VAL A 180 -0.43 15.53 -8.34
CA VAL A 180 -1.36 15.01 -7.31
C VAL A 180 -2.26 13.92 -7.88
N ILE A 181 -2.94 14.19 -9.00
CA ILE A 181 -3.94 13.31 -9.58
C ILE A 181 -3.31 11.99 -10.07
N LEU A 182 -2.28 12.06 -10.93
CA LEU A 182 -1.73 10.88 -11.62
C LEU A 182 -0.99 9.92 -10.69
N ALA A 183 -0.47 10.41 -9.57
CA ALA A 183 0.18 9.59 -8.55
C ALA A 183 -0.71 9.28 -7.34
N GLY A 184 -1.95 9.79 -7.30
CA GLY A 184 -2.84 9.64 -6.15
C GLY A 184 -2.22 10.15 -4.87
N LYS A 185 -1.56 11.31 -4.92
CA LYS A 185 -0.86 11.88 -3.76
C LYS A 185 -1.81 12.49 -2.77
N VAL A 186 -1.45 12.36 -1.50
CA VAL A 186 -2.01 13.15 -0.42
C VAL A 186 -0.92 14.05 0.17
N LEU A 187 -1.28 15.28 0.49
CA LEU A 187 -0.38 16.30 0.97
C LEU A 187 -0.67 16.59 2.44
N ASP A 188 0.36 16.71 3.27
CA ASP A 188 0.21 17.30 4.59
C ASP A 188 -0.19 18.78 4.49
N ALA A 189 -0.71 19.37 5.55
CA ALA A 189 -1.24 20.74 5.55
C ALA A 189 -0.21 21.78 5.03
N ARG A 190 1.06 21.67 5.40
CA ARG A 190 2.11 22.62 4.96
C ARG A 190 2.39 22.52 3.47
N ARG A 191 2.41 21.29 2.93
CA ARG A 191 2.57 21.08 1.48
C ARG A 191 1.33 21.51 0.71
N ALA A 192 0.15 21.24 1.25
CA ALA A 192 -1.12 21.68 0.66
C ALA A 192 -1.17 23.21 0.58
N LYS A 193 -0.75 23.94 1.64
CA LYS A 193 -0.60 25.40 1.61
C LYS A 193 0.41 25.85 0.57
N LYS A 194 1.60 25.24 0.54
CA LYS A 194 2.62 25.57 -0.47
C LYS A 194 2.16 25.36 -1.90
N ALA A 195 1.34 24.31 -2.16
CA ALA A 195 0.75 24.05 -3.46
C ALA A 195 -0.38 25.02 -3.83
N GLY A 196 -0.94 25.76 -2.88
CA GLY A 196 -2.12 26.60 -3.06
C GLY A 196 -3.45 25.84 -2.94
N LEU A 197 -3.41 24.62 -2.40
CA LEU A 197 -4.61 23.81 -2.12
C LEU A 197 -5.29 24.25 -0.81
N VAL A 198 -4.52 24.82 0.13
CA VAL A 198 -4.99 25.33 1.42
C VAL A 198 -4.54 26.79 1.57
N ASP A 199 -5.42 27.62 2.09
CA ASP A 199 -5.16 29.05 2.30
C ASP A 199 -4.31 29.29 3.56
N GLU A 200 -4.66 28.62 4.68
CA GLU A 200 -3.94 28.75 5.94
C GLU A 200 -3.74 27.42 6.67
N VAL A 201 -2.67 27.34 7.45
CA VAL A 201 -2.41 26.24 8.38
C VAL A 201 -2.48 26.79 9.79
N VAL A 202 -3.30 26.16 10.63
CA VAL A 202 -3.69 26.62 11.95
C VAL A 202 -3.42 25.51 12.97
N PRO A 203 -2.99 25.80 14.20
CA PRO A 203 -2.91 24.79 15.25
C PRO A 203 -4.25 24.09 15.45
N ALA A 204 -4.24 22.74 15.54
CA ALA A 204 -5.46 21.94 15.61
C ALA A 204 -6.41 22.37 16.72
N ALA A 205 -5.87 22.76 17.89
CA ALA A 205 -6.64 23.14 19.07
C ALA A 205 -7.54 24.38 18.88
N ILE A 206 -7.21 25.27 17.93
CA ILE A 206 -7.92 26.54 17.71
C ILE A 206 -8.53 26.63 16.29
N LEU A 207 -8.48 25.55 15.50
CA LEU A 207 -8.89 25.57 14.10
C LEU A 207 -10.35 26.02 13.93
N GLU A 208 -11.27 25.51 14.75
CA GLU A 208 -12.70 25.86 14.65
C GLU A 208 -12.93 27.34 14.92
N GLU A 209 -12.34 27.87 15.99
CA GLU A 209 -12.45 29.31 16.36
C GLU A 209 -11.89 30.20 15.26
N VAL A 210 -10.69 29.87 14.77
CA VAL A 210 -10.03 30.62 13.69
C VAL A 210 -10.87 30.56 12.39
N ALA A 211 -11.45 29.39 12.05
CA ALA A 211 -12.29 29.24 10.85
C ALA A 211 -13.58 30.06 10.95
N LYS A 212 -14.24 30.07 12.12
CA LYS A 212 -15.43 30.91 12.37
C LYS A 212 -15.08 32.39 12.25
N GLY A 213 -14.00 32.83 12.91
CA GLY A 213 -13.52 34.21 12.82
C GLY A 213 -13.10 34.58 11.38
N TYR A 214 -12.52 33.64 10.65
CA TYR A 214 -12.17 33.82 9.24
C TYR A 214 -13.41 33.99 8.36
N ALA A 215 -14.43 33.15 8.53
CA ALA A 215 -15.68 33.23 7.79
C ALA A 215 -16.38 34.58 8.01
N ARG A 216 -16.43 35.06 9.24
CA ARG A 216 -16.98 36.38 9.59
C ARG A 216 -16.30 37.53 8.83
N ARG A 217 -14.96 37.50 8.79
CA ARG A 217 -14.18 38.50 8.04
C ARG A 217 -14.39 38.44 6.53
N LYS A 218 -14.95 37.33 6.02
CA LYS A 218 -15.23 37.15 4.57
C LYS A 218 -16.66 37.48 4.17
N ILE A 219 -17.53 37.82 5.13
CA ILE A 219 -18.89 38.30 4.80
C ILE A 219 -18.78 39.49 3.87
N GLY A 220 -19.54 39.48 2.76
CA GLY A 220 -19.49 40.47 1.71
C GLY A 220 -18.31 40.36 0.73
N SER A 221 -17.37 39.41 0.94
CA SER A 221 -16.29 39.19 -0.02
C SER A 221 -16.78 38.49 -1.30
N LYS A 222 -16.09 38.74 -2.43
CA LYS A 222 -16.38 38.05 -3.69
C LYS A 222 -16.14 36.56 -3.56
N LYS A 223 -16.98 35.76 -4.18
CA LYS A 223 -16.84 34.30 -4.30
C LYS A 223 -15.55 33.93 -5.01
N ARG A 224 -14.98 32.81 -4.62
CA ARG A 224 -13.77 32.24 -5.23
C ARG A 224 -13.98 30.85 -5.84
N SER A 225 -15.02 30.15 -5.39
CA SER A 225 -15.31 28.78 -5.80
C SER A 225 -15.82 28.63 -7.23
N ASN A 226 -16.38 29.70 -7.79
CA ASN A 226 -17.00 29.72 -9.14
C ASN A 226 -16.63 30.96 -9.99
N ALA A 227 -15.74 31.83 -9.54
CA ALA A 227 -15.43 33.11 -10.19
C ALA A 227 -14.18 33.04 -11.11
N GLY A 228 -13.64 31.85 -11.33
CA GLY A 228 -12.52 31.65 -12.26
C GLY A 228 -12.91 31.70 -13.73
N PRO A 229 -11.95 31.89 -14.64
CA PRO A 229 -12.18 31.90 -16.09
C PRO A 229 -12.92 30.64 -16.58
N GLY A 230 -13.99 30.80 -17.32
CA GLY A 230 -14.82 29.70 -17.83
C GLY A 230 -15.63 28.96 -16.76
N GLY A 231 -15.79 29.55 -15.56
CA GLY A 231 -16.41 28.95 -14.39
C GLY A 231 -15.40 28.17 -13.51
N GLY A 232 -15.84 27.76 -12.31
CA GLY A 232 -15.03 27.02 -11.36
C GLY A 232 -14.14 27.90 -10.45
N PRO A 233 -13.21 27.33 -9.69
CA PRO A 233 -12.48 28.04 -8.66
C PRO A 233 -11.42 29.00 -9.20
N VAL A 234 -11.21 30.09 -8.47
CA VAL A 234 -10.10 31.04 -8.70
C VAL A 234 -8.81 30.43 -8.18
N ARG A 235 -7.72 30.62 -8.91
CA ARG A 235 -6.37 30.23 -8.49
C ARG A 235 -5.99 30.95 -7.21
N VAL A 236 -5.46 30.19 -6.23
CA VAL A 236 -5.13 30.73 -4.89
C VAL A 236 -3.87 31.60 -4.91
N ARG A 237 -2.88 31.25 -5.72
CA ARG A 237 -1.67 32.03 -5.92
C ARG A 237 -1.49 32.45 -7.38
N GLU A 238 -0.86 33.57 -7.61
CA GLU A 238 -0.55 33.99 -8.98
C GLU A 238 0.37 33.00 -9.69
N ALA A 239 0.10 32.78 -10.96
CA ALA A 239 0.96 31.98 -11.82
C ALA A 239 2.26 32.72 -12.13
N SER A 240 3.38 32.06 -11.95
CA SER A 240 4.68 32.55 -12.45
C SER A 240 4.67 32.63 -13.99
N LEU A 241 5.63 33.39 -14.57
CA LEU A 241 5.75 33.46 -16.03
C LEU A 241 5.96 32.07 -16.67
N VAL A 242 6.73 31.19 -16.02
CA VAL A 242 6.94 29.82 -16.48
C VAL A 242 5.62 29.03 -16.45
N GLU A 243 4.83 29.15 -15.40
CA GLU A 243 3.54 28.47 -15.29
C GLU A 243 2.56 29.00 -16.34
N LYS A 244 2.49 30.33 -16.56
CA LYS A 244 1.66 30.92 -17.62
C LYS A 244 2.03 30.37 -19.00
N PHE A 245 3.33 30.24 -19.29
CA PHE A 245 3.77 29.62 -20.55
C PHE A 245 3.37 28.14 -20.63
N LEU A 246 3.61 27.34 -19.58
CA LEU A 246 3.32 25.91 -19.52
C LEU A 246 1.81 25.59 -19.50
N GLU A 247 0.97 26.52 -19.09
CA GLU A 247 -0.50 26.40 -19.09
C GLU A 247 -1.14 26.96 -20.37
N GLY A 248 -0.39 27.77 -21.13
CA GLY A 248 -0.77 28.34 -22.42
C GLY A 248 -0.11 27.59 -23.59
N PRO A 249 0.82 28.25 -24.33
CA PRO A 249 1.43 27.68 -25.53
C PRO A 249 2.21 26.39 -25.24
N GLY A 250 2.80 26.24 -24.05
CA GLY A 250 3.61 25.10 -23.64
C GLY A 250 2.83 23.91 -23.06
N LYS A 251 1.50 23.96 -22.98
CA LYS A 251 0.70 22.92 -22.33
C LYS A 251 0.92 21.53 -22.93
N GLY A 252 1.15 21.42 -24.24
CA GLY A 252 1.46 20.15 -24.91
C GLY A 252 2.72 19.48 -24.37
N ILE A 253 3.72 20.25 -23.96
CA ILE A 253 4.96 19.73 -23.35
C ILE A 253 4.64 19.10 -21.98
N VAL A 254 3.78 19.73 -21.19
CA VAL A 254 3.37 19.21 -19.86
C VAL A 254 2.66 17.87 -20.02
N PHE A 255 1.67 17.79 -20.90
CA PHE A 255 0.92 16.56 -21.15
C PHE A 255 1.77 15.44 -21.74
N SER A 256 2.66 15.75 -22.69
CA SER A 256 3.59 14.77 -23.25
C SER A 256 4.53 14.20 -22.19
N LYS A 257 5.15 15.05 -21.37
CA LYS A 257 6.02 14.61 -20.23
C LYS A 257 5.24 13.80 -19.20
N ALA A 258 4.02 14.22 -18.86
CA ALA A 258 3.16 13.48 -17.92
C ALA A 258 2.82 12.09 -18.49
N ARG A 259 2.45 11.99 -19.75
CA ARG A 259 2.16 10.72 -20.44
C ARG A 259 3.38 9.79 -20.46
N ALA A 260 4.56 10.31 -20.80
CA ALA A 260 5.80 9.55 -20.77
C ALA A 260 6.13 9.04 -19.36
N SER A 261 5.94 9.88 -18.32
CA SER A 261 6.13 9.48 -16.93
C SER A 261 5.16 8.38 -16.51
N VAL A 262 3.88 8.53 -16.81
CA VAL A 262 2.84 7.51 -16.54
C VAL A 262 3.19 6.19 -17.22
N MET A 263 3.55 6.21 -18.52
CA MET A 263 3.92 5.00 -19.25
C MET A 263 5.17 4.34 -18.69
N LYS A 264 6.17 5.12 -18.29
CA LYS A 264 7.39 4.60 -17.65
C LYS A 264 7.08 3.90 -16.32
N GLU A 265 6.21 4.48 -15.49
CA GLU A 265 5.86 3.97 -14.16
C GLU A 265 4.91 2.78 -14.24
N THR A 266 3.87 2.89 -15.06
CA THR A 266 2.78 1.91 -15.15
C THR A 266 2.99 0.82 -16.19
N LYS A 267 3.91 1.04 -17.14
CA LYS A 267 4.11 0.18 -18.32
C LYS A 267 2.81 -0.11 -19.09
N GLY A 268 1.80 0.76 -18.95
CA GLY A 268 0.47 0.61 -19.57
C GLY A 268 -0.52 -0.30 -18.82
N HIS A 269 -0.12 -0.89 -17.70
CA HIS A 269 -0.97 -1.84 -16.94
C HIS A 269 -2.09 -1.15 -16.13
N TYR A 270 -1.98 0.14 -15.88
CA TYR A 270 -2.96 0.89 -15.09
C TYR A 270 -3.68 1.91 -16.00
N PRO A 271 -4.93 1.64 -16.40
CA PRO A 271 -5.66 2.54 -17.29
C PRO A 271 -6.05 3.86 -16.63
N ALA A 272 -6.28 3.88 -15.32
CA ALA A 272 -6.80 5.05 -14.61
C ALA A 272 -5.91 6.31 -14.73
N PRO A 273 -4.57 6.26 -14.57
CA PRO A 273 -3.72 7.44 -14.77
C PRO A 273 -3.79 8.01 -16.18
N LEU A 274 -3.89 7.16 -17.21
CA LEU A 274 -3.99 7.61 -18.60
C LEU A 274 -5.37 8.23 -18.90
N ALA A 275 -6.45 7.64 -18.35
CA ALA A 275 -7.78 8.19 -18.44
C ALA A 275 -7.88 9.55 -17.74
N ALA A 276 -7.35 9.66 -16.51
CA ALA A 276 -7.29 10.92 -15.77
C ALA A 276 -6.49 12.00 -16.52
N LEU A 277 -5.34 11.62 -17.09
CA LEU A 277 -4.54 12.54 -17.91
C LEU A 277 -5.33 13.04 -19.13
N SER A 278 -6.05 12.16 -19.83
CA SER A 278 -6.90 12.52 -20.98
C SER A 278 -8.06 13.45 -20.58
N VAL A 279 -8.70 13.18 -19.43
CA VAL A 279 -9.78 14.04 -18.90
C VAL A 279 -9.25 15.43 -18.58
N VAL A 280 -8.10 15.54 -17.88
CA VAL A 280 -7.48 16.85 -17.60
C VAL A 280 -7.05 17.55 -18.90
N GLU A 281 -6.50 16.84 -19.87
CA GLU A 281 -6.05 17.39 -21.16
C GLU A 281 -7.22 18.00 -21.96
N LYS A 282 -8.35 17.28 -22.03
CA LYS A 282 -9.59 17.78 -22.68
C LYS A 282 -10.26 18.91 -21.89
N GLY A 283 -10.27 18.80 -20.55
CA GLY A 283 -10.98 19.70 -19.65
C GLY A 283 -10.24 21.00 -19.32
N PHE A 284 -8.88 21.01 -19.43
CA PHE A 284 -8.11 22.21 -19.10
C PHE A 284 -8.25 23.29 -20.19
N GLY A 285 -8.93 24.39 -19.84
CA GLY A 285 -9.29 25.47 -20.76
C GLY A 285 -10.66 25.29 -21.41
N ALA A 286 -11.35 24.17 -21.26
CA ALA A 286 -12.73 24.00 -21.65
C ALA A 286 -13.71 24.73 -20.70
N PRO A 287 -14.95 25.04 -21.12
CA PRO A 287 -16.02 25.48 -20.23
C PRO A 287 -16.18 24.49 -19.07
N PHE A 288 -16.51 25.01 -17.88
CA PHE A 288 -16.50 24.23 -16.65
C PHE A 288 -17.41 22.99 -16.71
N ASP A 289 -18.65 23.17 -17.17
CA ASP A 289 -19.63 22.08 -17.29
C ASP A 289 -19.18 21.01 -18.30
N LYS A 290 -18.54 21.43 -19.41
CA LYS A 290 -17.97 20.50 -20.39
C LYS A 290 -16.80 19.70 -19.81
N ALA A 291 -16.01 20.32 -18.96
CA ALA A 291 -14.92 19.61 -18.26
C ALA A 291 -15.46 18.56 -17.27
N LEU A 292 -16.56 18.84 -16.58
CA LEU A 292 -17.25 17.86 -15.72
C LEU A 292 -17.81 16.67 -16.52
N GLU A 293 -18.34 16.90 -17.74
CA GLU A 293 -18.79 15.79 -18.60
C GLU A 293 -17.64 14.90 -19.05
N TYR A 294 -16.43 15.45 -19.28
CA TYR A 294 -15.25 14.62 -19.54
C TYR A 294 -14.86 13.73 -18.35
N GLU A 295 -15.16 14.13 -17.10
CA GLU A 295 -14.98 13.25 -15.93
C GLU A 295 -15.95 12.07 -15.98
N VAL A 296 -17.23 12.30 -16.33
CA VAL A 296 -18.25 11.25 -16.48
C VAL A 296 -17.82 10.23 -17.55
N GLU A 297 -17.42 10.73 -18.73
CA GLU A 297 -16.91 9.88 -19.81
C GLU A 297 -15.69 9.07 -19.37
N GLY A 298 -14.73 9.75 -18.74
CA GLY A 298 -13.46 9.15 -18.32
C GLY A 298 -13.62 8.06 -17.27
N VAL A 299 -14.44 8.30 -16.22
CA VAL A 299 -14.67 7.30 -15.18
C VAL A 299 -15.49 6.12 -15.70
N GLY A 300 -16.42 6.34 -16.62
CA GLY A 300 -17.19 5.29 -17.28
C GLY A 300 -16.33 4.23 -17.98
N THR A 301 -15.14 4.62 -18.47
CA THR A 301 -14.19 3.67 -19.08
C THR A 301 -13.46 2.79 -18.05
N LEU A 302 -13.48 3.14 -16.77
CA LEU A 302 -12.70 2.52 -15.70
C LEU A 302 -13.57 1.63 -14.80
N ILE A 303 -14.82 2.03 -14.56
CA ILE A 303 -15.76 1.28 -13.71
C ILE A 303 -15.97 -0.13 -14.26
N GLY A 304 -15.94 -1.12 -13.36
CA GLY A 304 -16.13 -2.53 -13.68
C GLY A 304 -14.96 -3.17 -14.43
N THR A 305 -13.83 -2.49 -14.63
CA THR A 305 -12.64 -3.09 -15.24
C THR A 305 -11.98 -4.09 -14.27
N PRO A 306 -11.30 -5.14 -14.79
CA PRO A 306 -10.55 -6.06 -13.94
C PRO A 306 -9.53 -5.38 -13.03
N THR A 307 -8.85 -4.34 -13.55
CA THR A 307 -7.87 -3.56 -12.77
C THR A 307 -8.54 -2.82 -11.61
N MET A 308 -9.68 -2.18 -11.83
CA MET A 308 -10.44 -1.52 -10.75
C MET A 308 -10.86 -2.54 -9.69
N ARG A 309 -11.47 -3.67 -10.09
CA ARG A 309 -11.90 -4.71 -9.16
C ARG A 309 -10.74 -5.26 -8.34
N SER A 310 -9.58 -5.50 -8.96
CA SER A 310 -8.36 -5.94 -8.28
C SER A 310 -7.88 -4.94 -7.25
N LEU A 311 -7.82 -3.66 -7.59
CA LEU A 311 -7.31 -2.62 -6.70
C LEU A 311 -8.29 -2.28 -5.57
N VAL A 312 -9.60 -2.29 -5.85
CA VAL A 312 -10.65 -2.14 -4.81
C VAL A 312 -10.64 -3.35 -3.88
N GLY A 313 -10.51 -4.57 -4.40
CA GLY A 313 -10.37 -5.78 -3.59
C GLY A 313 -9.12 -5.72 -2.69
N LEU A 314 -8.00 -5.23 -3.21
CA LEU A 314 -6.77 -5.02 -2.42
C LEU A 314 -6.99 -3.99 -1.31
N PHE A 315 -7.71 -2.90 -1.60
CA PHE A 315 -8.06 -1.90 -0.58
C PHE A 315 -8.84 -2.53 0.58
N PHE A 316 -9.88 -3.33 0.32
CA PHE A 316 -10.65 -3.98 1.39
C PHE A 316 -9.81 -4.95 2.21
N ARG A 317 -8.97 -5.74 1.58
CA ARG A 317 -8.04 -6.67 2.28
C ARG A 317 -7.08 -5.91 3.20
N MET A 318 -6.58 -4.76 2.78
CA MET A 318 -5.74 -3.90 3.63
C MET A 318 -6.53 -3.31 4.82
N GLU A 319 -7.79 -2.92 4.60
CA GLU A 319 -8.64 -2.42 5.68
C GLU A 319 -9.01 -3.52 6.69
N GLU A 320 -9.17 -4.77 6.23
CA GLU A 320 -9.38 -5.92 7.09
C GLU A 320 -8.18 -6.15 8.03
N VAL A 321 -6.95 -6.20 7.51
CA VAL A 321 -5.74 -6.35 8.32
C VAL A 321 -5.60 -5.25 9.38
N LYS A 322 -6.05 -4.03 9.11
CA LYS A 322 -6.02 -2.95 10.12
C LYS A 322 -6.92 -3.24 11.32
N LYS A 323 -7.99 -4.01 11.13
CA LYS A 323 -8.96 -4.37 12.19
C LYS A 323 -8.52 -5.61 12.97
N GLU A 324 -7.66 -6.45 12.41
CA GLU A 324 -7.20 -7.70 13.01
C GLU A 324 -6.28 -7.48 14.20
N THR A 325 -6.26 -8.48 15.07
CA THR A 325 -5.39 -8.57 16.26
C THR A 325 -4.16 -9.46 16.05
N GLY A 326 -4.17 -10.28 14.99
CA GLY A 326 -3.08 -11.20 14.61
C GLY A 326 -3.20 -12.60 15.21
N VAL A 327 -4.27 -12.90 15.94
CA VAL A 327 -4.51 -14.23 16.52
C VAL A 327 -5.71 -14.97 15.93
N GLU A 328 -6.38 -14.37 14.97
CA GLU A 328 -7.53 -14.96 14.27
C GLU A 328 -7.17 -16.31 13.62
N ALA A 329 -5.94 -16.41 13.09
CA ALA A 329 -5.41 -17.64 12.51
C ALA A 329 -5.10 -18.75 13.53
N LEU A 330 -5.01 -18.41 14.80
CA LEU A 330 -4.68 -19.35 15.88
C LEU A 330 -5.90 -20.01 16.48
N GLY A 331 -7.11 -19.59 16.10
CA GLY A 331 -8.39 -20.10 16.65
C GLY A 331 -8.59 -19.81 18.13
N VAL A 332 -7.86 -18.85 18.69
CA VAL A 332 -8.01 -18.40 20.08
C VAL A 332 -8.89 -17.14 20.15
N GLY A 333 -9.50 -16.89 21.31
CA GLY A 333 -10.30 -15.70 21.56
C GLY A 333 -9.50 -14.40 21.47
N VAL A 334 -10.15 -13.27 21.79
CA VAL A 334 -9.51 -11.96 21.74
C VAL A 334 -8.34 -11.90 22.74
N VAL A 335 -7.14 -11.67 22.21
CA VAL A 335 -5.91 -11.52 23.00
C VAL A 335 -5.46 -10.07 22.92
N LYS A 336 -5.19 -9.46 24.08
CA LYS A 336 -4.73 -8.07 24.16
C LYS A 336 -3.20 -8.03 23.96
N PRO A 337 -2.69 -7.27 22.97
CA PRO A 337 -1.25 -7.13 22.79
C PRO A 337 -0.60 -6.36 23.93
N ARG A 338 0.63 -6.70 24.29
CA ARG A 338 1.45 -5.92 25.22
C ARG A 338 1.95 -4.64 24.57
N ARG A 339 2.10 -3.59 25.35
CA ARG A 339 2.66 -2.33 24.86
C ARG A 339 4.18 -2.44 24.81
N ILE A 340 4.74 -2.31 23.61
CA ILE A 340 6.19 -2.21 23.42
C ILE A 340 6.60 -0.73 23.51
N GLY A 341 7.52 -0.43 24.41
CA GLY A 341 8.09 0.91 24.63
C GLY A 341 9.54 1.02 24.20
N ARG A 342 10.33 -0.08 24.26
CA ARG A 342 11.75 -0.10 23.91
C ARG A 342 12.12 -1.38 23.14
N VAL A 343 12.94 -1.20 22.09
CA VAL A 343 13.34 -2.27 21.16
C VAL A 343 14.83 -2.53 21.25
N GLY A 344 15.24 -3.78 21.46
CA GLY A 344 16.59 -4.27 21.24
C GLY A 344 16.76 -4.75 19.78
N VAL A 345 17.95 -4.59 19.21
CA VAL A 345 18.31 -5.16 17.91
C VAL A 345 19.67 -5.84 18.03
N LEU A 346 19.72 -7.14 17.76
CA LEU A 346 20.95 -7.93 17.72
C LEU A 346 21.43 -8.09 16.28
N GLY A 347 22.66 -7.62 16.01
CA GLY A 347 23.18 -7.45 14.67
C GLY A 347 22.86 -6.05 14.12
N ALA A 348 23.90 -5.26 13.81
CA ALA A 348 23.77 -3.90 13.29
C ALA A 348 24.09 -3.79 11.78
N GLY A 349 24.09 -4.93 11.08
CA GLY A 349 24.26 -4.99 9.63
C GLY A 349 23.10 -4.36 8.85
N VAL A 350 23.01 -4.68 7.54
CA VAL A 350 22.01 -4.10 6.62
C VAL A 350 20.57 -4.25 7.14
N MET A 351 20.20 -5.45 7.62
CA MET A 351 18.84 -5.68 8.13
C MET A 351 18.65 -5.05 9.50
N GLY A 352 19.54 -5.30 10.46
CA GLY A 352 19.41 -4.76 11.81
C GLY A 352 19.45 -3.23 11.86
N GLY A 353 20.36 -2.59 11.11
CA GLY A 353 20.39 -1.14 10.96
C GLY A 353 19.11 -0.57 10.32
N GLY A 354 18.53 -1.28 9.34
CA GLY A 354 17.24 -0.94 8.75
C GLY A 354 16.06 -1.06 9.73
N ILE A 355 16.04 -2.10 10.55
CA ILE A 355 15.03 -2.33 11.60
C ILE A 355 15.14 -1.26 12.69
N ALA A 356 16.35 -0.99 13.14
CA ALA A 356 16.62 0.06 14.13
C ALA A 356 16.17 1.45 13.62
N HIS A 357 16.53 1.79 12.37
CA HIS A 357 16.02 3.00 11.73
C HIS A 357 14.49 3.06 11.75
N LEU A 358 13.81 1.98 11.36
CA LEU A 358 12.36 1.95 11.26
C LEU A 358 11.68 2.14 12.62
N ALA A 359 12.16 1.47 13.67
CA ALA A 359 11.65 1.61 15.03
C ALA A 359 11.85 3.05 15.55
N ALA A 360 13.04 3.62 15.39
CA ALA A 360 13.35 5.00 15.79
C ALA A 360 12.57 6.04 14.95
N ASP A 361 12.33 5.77 13.66
CA ASP A 361 11.49 6.64 12.82
C ASP A 361 10.04 6.74 13.34
N LYS A 362 9.57 5.72 14.06
CA LYS A 362 8.26 5.66 14.73
C LYS A 362 8.29 6.09 16.20
N GLY A 363 9.42 6.61 16.67
CA GLY A 363 9.55 7.18 18.01
C GLY A 363 9.86 6.15 19.11
N LEU A 364 10.23 4.92 18.76
CA LEU A 364 10.65 3.91 19.72
C LEU A 364 12.16 4.05 20.00
N PRO A 365 12.60 4.14 21.27
CA PRO A 365 14.01 4.00 21.65
C PRO A 365 14.54 2.62 21.25
N VAL A 366 15.73 2.60 20.66
CA VAL A 366 16.36 1.38 20.14
C VAL A 366 17.74 1.18 20.76
N ARG A 367 18.03 -0.02 21.22
CA ARG A 367 19.36 -0.46 21.61
C ARG A 367 19.88 -1.49 20.61
N MET A 368 20.92 -1.12 19.85
CA MET A 368 21.61 -2.05 18.92
C MET A 368 22.81 -2.69 19.60
N LYS A 369 23.01 -3.99 19.36
CA LYS A 369 24.25 -4.70 19.73
C LYS A 369 24.86 -5.35 18.50
N ASP A 370 26.16 -5.23 18.36
CA ASP A 370 26.96 -6.04 17.43
C ASP A 370 28.29 -6.39 18.09
N ILE A 371 28.95 -7.42 17.57
CA ILE A 371 30.28 -7.83 18.05
C ILE A 371 31.40 -6.97 17.45
N LYS A 372 31.09 -6.16 16.41
CA LYS A 372 32.04 -5.31 15.69
C LYS A 372 31.61 -3.85 15.74
N PRO A 373 32.48 -2.93 16.15
CA PRO A 373 32.17 -1.50 16.15
C PRO A 373 31.87 -0.95 14.74
N GLU A 374 32.47 -1.53 13.69
CA GLU A 374 32.23 -1.14 12.30
C GLU A 374 30.79 -1.45 11.86
N ALA A 375 30.21 -2.55 12.35
CA ALA A 375 28.81 -2.88 12.09
C ALA A 375 27.84 -1.91 12.78
N LEU A 376 28.14 -1.50 14.01
CA LEU A 376 27.37 -0.43 14.68
C LEU A 376 27.45 0.89 13.90
N ALA A 377 28.67 1.27 13.47
CA ALA A 377 28.86 2.47 12.65
C ALA A 377 28.06 2.41 11.35
N LEU A 378 28.01 1.23 10.69
CA LEU A 378 27.20 1.00 9.50
C LEU A 378 25.69 1.19 9.78
N GLY A 379 25.18 0.64 10.88
CA GLY A 379 23.78 0.79 11.29
C GLY A 379 23.38 2.26 11.50
N TYR A 380 24.22 3.03 12.21
CA TYR A 380 24.04 4.47 12.39
C TYR A 380 24.09 5.23 11.04
N ALA A 381 25.09 4.92 10.21
CA ALA A 381 25.26 5.57 8.90
C ALA A 381 24.06 5.32 7.99
N GLN A 382 23.52 4.11 7.99
CA GLN A 382 22.32 3.75 7.21
C GLN A 382 21.10 4.56 7.66
N ALA A 383 20.83 4.63 8.96
CA ALA A 383 19.73 5.42 9.52
C ALA A 383 19.90 6.91 9.18
N ALA A 384 21.09 7.47 9.42
CA ALA A 384 21.39 8.85 9.11
C ALA A 384 21.21 9.18 7.61
N ARG A 385 21.65 8.28 6.70
CA ARG A 385 21.50 8.45 5.25
C ARG A 385 20.04 8.58 4.85
N ILE A 386 19.16 7.71 5.36
CA ILE A 386 17.72 7.72 5.03
C ILE A 386 17.07 9.03 5.52
N TRP A 387 17.39 9.47 6.73
CA TRP A 387 16.85 10.72 7.25
C TRP A 387 17.46 11.96 6.60
N LYS A 388 18.76 11.96 6.25
CA LYS A 388 19.40 13.05 5.49
C LYS A 388 18.74 13.26 4.12
N GLU A 389 18.28 12.17 3.45
CA GLU A 389 17.50 12.31 2.21
C GLU A 389 16.15 13.00 2.44
N LYS A 390 15.46 12.68 3.56
CA LYS A 390 14.21 13.37 3.94
C LYS A 390 14.48 14.85 4.26
N LEU A 391 15.58 15.14 4.96
CA LEU A 391 16.02 16.50 5.29
C LEU A 391 16.32 17.30 4.01
N LYS A 392 17.12 16.74 3.09
CA LYS A 392 17.45 17.35 1.78
C LYS A 392 16.18 17.66 0.97
N LYS A 393 15.18 16.77 1.02
CA LYS A 393 13.88 16.96 0.36
C LYS A 393 12.91 17.84 1.16
N ARG A 394 13.35 18.48 2.24
CA ARG A 394 12.54 19.30 3.16
C ARG A 394 11.30 18.57 3.69
N ARG A 395 11.43 17.25 3.90
CA ARG A 395 10.39 16.37 4.47
C ARG A 395 10.63 16.07 5.95
N MET A 396 11.64 16.68 6.53
CA MET A 396 12.07 16.58 7.93
C MET A 396 12.80 17.85 8.31
N THR A 397 12.67 18.29 9.55
CA THR A 397 13.42 19.41 10.10
C THR A 397 14.74 18.93 10.74
N PRO A 398 15.75 19.81 10.91
CA PRO A 398 16.98 19.46 11.65
C PRO A 398 16.72 18.97 13.07
N GLY A 399 15.77 19.59 13.79
CA GLY A 399 15.39 19.16 15.14
C GLY A 399 14.76 17.77 15.19
N GLU A 400 13.91 17.42 14.21
CA GLU A 400 13.36 16.07 14.07
C GLU A 400 14.46 15.04 13.77
N PHE A 401 15.42 15.40 12.90
CA PHE A 401 16.58 14.54 12.61
C PHE A 401 17.39 14.25 13.88
N SER A 402 17.76 15.28 14.64
CA SER A 402 18.52 15.12 15.88
C SER A 402 17.77 14.27 16.91
N ARG A 403 16.48 14.55 17.10
CA ARG A 403 15.62 13.77 18.01
C ARG A 403 15.52 12.30 17.62
N LYS A 404 15.41 11.99 16.31
CA LYS A 404 15.36 10.58 15.84
C LYS A 404 16.70 9.88 15.98
N MET A 405 17.80 10.58 15.73
CA MET A 405 19.14 10.04 15.95
C MET A 405 19.41 9.73 17.44
N SER A 406 18.91 10.56 18.37
CA SER A 406 19.07 10.31 19.80
C SER A 406 18.28 9.12 20.34
N LEU A 407 17.33 8.58 19.57
CA LEU A 407 16.64 7.34 19.92
C LEU A 407 17.47 6.08 19.66
N LEU A 408 18.58 6.19 18.91
CA LEU A 408 19.46 5.07 18.61
C LEU A 408 20.62 5.02 19.64
N GLY A 409 20.76 3.90 20.33
CA GLY A 409 21.91 3.58 21.16
C GLY A 409 22.61 2.32 20.65
N GLY A 410 23.95 2.28 20.69
CA GLY A 410 24.74 1.12 20.29
C GLY A 410 25.62 0.61 21.41
N SER A 411 25.88 -0.72 21.45
CA SER A 411 26.79 -1.38 22.40
C SER A 411 27.47 -2.57 21.75
N LEU A 412 28.64 -2.94 22.24
CA LEU A 412 29.33 -4.18 21.88
C LEU A 412 28.94 -5.36 22.79
N ASP A 413 28.29 -5.05 23.89
CA ASP A 413 27.75 -5.98 24.87
C ASP A 413 26.22 -5.86 25.02
N TYR A 414 25.64 -6.52 26.01
CA TYR A 414 24.20 -6.46 26.28
C TYR A 414 23.76 -5.28 27.17
N ALA A 415 24.63 -4.30 27.47
CA ALA A 415 24.26 -3.13 28.29
C ALA A 415 23.05 -2.39 27.71
N GLY A 416 21.98 -2.24 28.47
CA GLY A 416 20.71 -1.61 28.11
C GLY A 416 19.65 -2.55 27.58
N PHE A 417 19.95 -3.84 27.35
CA PHE A 417 18.96 -4.84 26.90
C PHE A 417 18.03 -5.29 28.03
N GLU A 418 18.46 -5.17 29.28
CA GLU A 418 17.67 -5.44 30.48
C GLU A 418 16.39 -4.59 30.58
N THR A 419 16.31 -3.53 29.77
CA THR A 419 15.14 -2.62 29.73
C THR A 419 14.34 -2.75 28.45
N CYS A 420 14.69 -3.67 27.56
CA CYS A 420 13.98 -3.86 26.30
C CYS A 420 12.76 -4.78 26.47
N ASP A 421 11.61 -4.38 25.96
CA ASP A 421 10.38 -5.18 25.94
C ASP A 421 10.46 -6.30 24.88
N ILE A 422 11.18 -6.02 23.80
CA ILE A 422 11.41 -6.93 22.67
C ILE A 422 12.82 -6.78 22.16
N THR A 423 13.40 -7.90 21.73
CA THR A 423 14.64 -7.90 20.96
C THR A 423 14.44 -8.56 19.61
N ILE A 424 14.78 -7.83 18.53
CA ILE A 424 14.72 -8.32 17.15
C ILE A 424 16.13 -8.78 16.76
N GLU A 425 16.28 -10.09 16.51
CA GLU A 425 17.54 -10.72 16.15
C GLU A 425 17.73 -10.72 14.63
N ALA A 426 18.83 -10.16 14.16
CA ALA A 426 19.23 -10.06 12.76
C ALA A 426 20.73 -10.40 12.58
N VAL A 427 21.22 -11.43 13.31
CA VAL A 427 22.60 -11.93 13.21
C VAL A 427 22.75 -12.91 12.04
N LEU A 428 23.91 -13.57 11.91
CA LEU A 428 24.19 -14.54 10.85
C LEU A 428 23.14 -15.65 10.78
N GLU A 429 22.74 -16.03 9.56
CA GLU A 429 21.73 -17.06 9.27
C GLU A 429 22.31 -18.48 9.47
N LYS A 430 22.68 -18.79 10.73
CA LYS A 430 23.18 -20.10 11.16
C LYS A 430 22.53 -20.50 12.49
N MET A 431 21.92 -21.68 12.56
CA MET A 431 21.17 -22.16 13.72
C MET A 431 22.01 -22.11 15.00
N ALA A 432 23.25 -22.62 14.98
CA ALA A 432 24.12 -22.59 16.12
C ALA A 432 24.40 -21.18 16.67
N VAL A 433 24.53 -20.18 15.79
CA VAL A 433 24.73 -18.80 16.21
C VAL A 433 23.47 -18.23 16.84
N LYS A 434 22.29 -18.53 16.29
CA LYS A 434 21.01 -18.06 16.85
C LYS A 434 20.74 -18.70 18.23
N HIS A 435 21.04 -19.99 18.41
CA HIS A 435 20.95 -20.66 19.72
C HIS A 435 21.89 -20.04 20.76
N ALA A 436 23.15 -19.77 20.40
CA ALA A 436 24.12 -19.14 21.30
C ALA A 436 23.66 -17.75 21.73
N VAL A 437 23.21 -16.91 20.74
CA VAL A 437 22.72 -15.57 21.00
C VAL A 437 21.45 -15.57 21.86
N LEU A 438 20.52 -16.50 21.62
CA LEU A 438 19.30 -16.65 22.42
C LEU A 438 19.64 -17.02 23.87
N ALA A 439 20.52 -17.99 24.07
CA ALA A 439 20.96 -18.44 25.40
C ALA A 439 21.71 -17.34 26.20
N GLU A 440 22.50 -16.50 25.53
CA GLU A 440 23.12 -15.32 26.15
C GLU A 440 22.07 -14.27 26.53
N TRP A 441 21.17 -13.98 25.59
CA TRP A 441 20.10 -12.96 25.72
C TRP A 441 19.17 -13.31 26.92
N GLU A 442 18.75 -14.57 27.06
CA GLU A 442 17.84 -14.99 28.13
C GLU A 442 18.38 -14.75 29.53
N LYS A 443 19.71 -14.70 29.70
CA LYS A 443 20.37 -14.44 31.01
C LYS A 443 20.28 -12.96 31.43
N ILE A 444 20.01 -12.07 30.50
CA ILE A 444 20.13 -10.62 30.70
C ILE A 444 18.77 -9.94 30.78
N VAL A 445 17.81 -10.39 29.98
CA VAL A 445 16.53 -9.70 29.79
C VAL A 445 15.49 -10.09 30.84
N PRO A 446 14.47 -9.23 31.06
CA PRO A 446 13.32 -9.59 31.88
C PRO A 446 12.60 -10.83 31.36
N ALA A 447 12.02 -11.63 32.27
CA ALA A 447 11.23 -12.81 31.93
C ALA A 447 10.05 -12.54 30.99
N THR A 448 9.63 -11.28 30.85
CA THR A 448 8.55 -10.84 29.96
C THR A 448 9.02 -10.40 28.57
N ALA A 449 10.33 -10.25 28.35
CA ALA A 449 10.86 -9.78 27.06
C ALA A 449 10.64 -10.82 25.95
N ILE A 450 10.35 -10.32 24.73
CA ILE A 450 10.10 -11.16 23.55
C ILE A 450 11.37 -11.27 22.73
N PHE A 451 11.69 -12.47 22.26
CA PHE A 451 12.72 -12.70 21.25
C PHE A 451 12.09 -12.89 19.87
N ALA A 452 12.32 -11.94 18.97
CA ALA A 452 11.80 -11.98 17.61
C ALA A 452 12.95 -12.21 16.62
N SER A 453 13.00 -13.34 15.93
CA SER A 453 14.03 -13.58 14.92
C SER A 453 13.63 -13.04 13.56
N ASN A 454 14.54 -12.31 12.90
CA ASN A 454 14.38 -11.86 11.52
C ASN A 454 14.94 -12.88 10.51
N THR A 455 15.03 -14.15 10.87
CA THR A 455 15.43 -15.22 9.96
C THR A 455 14.54 -15.24 8.72
N SER A 456 15.10 -15.63 7.58
CA SER A 456 14.35 -15.74 6.31
C SER A 456 13.97 -17.18 5.95
N THR A 457 14.62 -18.19 6.58
CA THR A 457 14.43 -19.59 6.19
C THR A 457 14.46 -20.57 7.36
N LEU A 458 15.13 -20.23 8.46
CA LEU A 458 15.29 -21.14 9.59
C LEU A 458 13.98 -21.24 10.40
N PRO A 459 13.50 -22.46 10.71
CA PRO A 459 12.26 -22.63 11.45
C PRO A 459 12.31 -22.02 12.86
N ILE A 460 11.30 -21.24 13.19
CA ILE A 460 11.17 -20.60 14.52
C ILE A 460 11.08 -21.66 15.64
N THR A 461 10.39 -22.76 15.37
CA THR A 461 10.29 -23.90 16.28
C THR A 461 11.66 -24.48 16.65
N GLU A 462 12.57 -24.57 15.67
CA GLU A 462 13.93 -25.06 15.89
C GLU A 462 14.78 -24.02 16.63
N ILE A 463 14.65 -22.73 16.31
CA ILE A 463 15.34 -21.67 17.07
C ILE A 463 14.92 -21.70 18.53
N ALA A 464 13.62 -21.93 18.80
CA ALA A 464 13.07 -21.99 20.14
C ALA A 464 13.37 -23.33 20.88
N ALA A 465 13.90 -24.35 20.21
CA ALA A 465 14.03 -25.68 20.77
C ALA A 465 14.89 -25.73 22.06
N ASN A 466 15.92 -24.89 22.13
CA ASN A 466 16.86 -24.82 23.26
C ASN A 466 16.61 -23.60 24.16
N ALA A 467 15.51 -22.86 23.96
CA ALA A 467 15.16 -21.71 24.77
C ALA A 467 14.67 -22.15 26.16
N ALA A 468 15.02 -21.41 27.18
CA ALA A 468 14.43 -21.57 28.53
C ALA A 468 12.94 -21.18 28.52
N HIS A 469 12.58 -20.22 27.65
CA HIS A 469 11.21 -19.67 27.48
C HIS A 469 10.78 -19.69 26.03
N PRO A 470 10.52 -20.88 25.43
CA PRO A 470 10.19 -21.01 24.02
C PRO A 470 8.85 -20.33 23.63
N GLU A 471 7.97 -20.08 24.60
CA GLU A 471 6.71 -19.34 24.42
C GLU A 471 6.93 -17.86 24.05
N ARG A 472 8.10 -17.30 24.34
CA ARG A 472 8.49 -15.92 24.01
C ARG A 472 9.22 -15.77 22.66
N VAL A 473 9.49 -16.87 21.99
CA VAL A 473 10.20 -16.88 20.70
C VAL A 473 9.22 -16.85 19.55
N VAL A 474 9.43 -15.89 18.62
CA VAL A 474 8.56 -15.63 17.48
C VAL A 474 9.41 -15.20 16.28
N GLY A 475 8.90 -15.35 15.06
CA GLY A 475 9.50 -14.76 13.87
C GLY A 475 8.94 -13.37 13.58
N MET A 476 9.81 -12.43 13.22
CA MET A 476 9.45 -11.12 12.70
C MET A 476 10.27 -10.83 11.45
N HIS A 477 9.87 -11.40 10.33
CA HIS A 477 10.63 -11.39 9.09
C HIS A 477 10.34 -10.12 8.29
N PHE A 478 11.35 -9.27 8.17
CA PHE A 478 11.34 -8.06 7.36
C PHE A 478 11.95 -8.31 5.98
N PHE A 479 11.45 -7.59 4.99
CA PHE A 479 11.96 -7.63 3.62
C PHE A 479 12.91 -6.47 3.33
N ASN A 480 13.96 -6.72 2.56
CA ASN A 480 14.96 -5.71 2.20
C ASN A 480 14.52 -4.90 0.96
N PRO A 481 14.62 -3.56 0.96
CA PRO A 481 15.04 -2.68 2.07
C PRO A 481 13.93 -2.45 3.10
N VAL A 482 14.26 -2.59 4.38
CA VAL A 482 13.29 -2.54 5.50
C VAL A 482 12.41 -1.30 5.45
N TYR A 483 12.96 -0.12 5.13
CA TYR A 483 12.21 1.15 5.13
C TYR A 483 11.24 1.31 3.94
N LYS A 484 11.38 0.48 2.89
CA LYS A 484 10.53 0.52 1.67
C LYS A 484 9.50 -0.59 1.63
N MET A 485 9.92 -1.83 1.97
CA MET A 485 9.05 -3.00 1.84
C MET A 485 7.93 -2.95 2.88
N PRO A 486 6.66 -3.01 2.48
CA PRO A 486 5.54 -2.84 3.41
C PRO A 486 5.24 -4.08 4.25
N LEU A 487 5.60 -5.28 3.80
CA LEU A 487 5.29 -6.55 4.46
C LEU A 487 6.17 -6.81 5.70
N VAL A 488 5.57 -7.44 6.70
CA VAL A 488 6.25 -8.21 7.75
C VAL A 488 5.51 -9.53 7.91
N GLU A 489 6.20 -10.65 7.79
CA GLU A 489 5.66 -11.94 8.22
C GLU A 489 5.86 -12.09 9.73
N VAL A 490 4.78 -12.42 10.44
CA VAL A 490 4.78 -12.75 11.86
C VAL A 490 4.64 -14.25 11.99
N ILE A 491 5.73 -14.94 12.32
CA ILE A 491 5.80 -16.40 12.28
C ILE A 491 5.67 -16.97 13.67
N TYR A 492 4.60 -17.72 13.94
CA TYR A 492 4.44 -18.44 15.22
C TYR A 492 4.97 -19.88 15.10
N GLY A 493 5.84 -20.26 16.04
CA GLY A 493 6.33 -21.62 16.22
C GLY A 493 5.35 -22.46 17.06
N LYS A 494 5.67 -23.74 17.24
CA LYS A 494 4.80 -24.69 17.97
C LYS A 494 4.48 -24.28 19.41
N LYS A 495 5.37 -23.54 20.06
CA LYS A 495 5.24 -23.13 21.47
C LYS A 495 5.02 -21.61 21.63
N THR A 496 5.04 -20.83 20.57
CA THR A 496 4.86 -19.37 20.64
C THR A 496 3.50 -19.02 21.25
N ASP A 497 3.52 -18.19 22.29
CA ASP A 497 2.30 -17.72 22.96
C ASP A 497 1.46 -16.82 22.01
N PRO A 498 0.14 -16.99 21.96
CA PRO A 498 -0.75 -16.11 21.21
C PRO A 498 -0.61 -14.62 21.57
N GLU A 499 -0.34 -14.28 22.84
CA GLU A 499 -0.12 -12.87 23.25
C GLU A 499 1.17 -12.31 22.61
N VAL A 500 2.21 -13.13 22.49
CA VAL A 500 3.45 -12.76 21.79
C VAL A 500 3.16 -12.49 20.31
N THR A 501 2.41 -13.37 19.64
CA THR A 501 2.00 -13.18 18.25
C THR A 501 1.20 -11.89 18.05
N ALA A 502 0.18 -11.65 18.91
CA ALA A 502 -0.63 -10.43 18.89
C ALA A 502 0.24 -9.17 19.11
N THR A 503 1.20 -9.24 20.03
CA THR A 503 2.10 -8.13 20.35
C THR A 503 3.00 -7.76 19.16
N ILE A 504 3.57 -8.77 18.48
CA ILE A 504 4.40 -8.52 17.28
C ILE A 504 3.56 -8.00 16.11
N PHE A 505 2.34 -8.51 15.95
CA PHE A 505 1.40 -8.04 14.95
C PHE A 505 1.05 -6.55 15.16
N ASP A 506 0.73 -6.14 16.39
CA ASP A 506 0.47 -4.74 16.73
C ASP A 506 1.72 -3.87 16.53
N LEU A 507 2.89 -4.33 16.98
CA LEU A 507 4.16 -3.62 16.80
C LEU A 507 4.43 -3.36 15.32
N ALA A 508 4.24 -4.37 14.45
CA ALA A 508 4.44 -4.22 13.02
C ALA A 508 3.49 -3.15 12.43
N LYS A 509 2.21 -3.14 12.84
CA LYS A 509 1.24 -2.08 12.44
C LYS A 509 1.71 -0.69 12.92
N ARG A 510 2.14 -0.56 14.17
CA ARG A 510 2.70 0.69 14.72
C ARG A 510 3.95 1.15 13.98
N MET A 511 4.77 0.22 13.52
CA MET A 511 5.92 0.51 12.65
C MET A 511 5.50 0.89 11.22
N GLY A 512 4.21 0.87 10.88
CA GLY A 512 3.68 1.24 9.55
C GLY A 512 3.85 0.13 8.52
N LYS A 513 3.93 -1.12 8.97
CA LYS A 513 3.95 -2.31 8.14
C LYS A 513 2.56 -2.93 8.00
N THR A 514 2.43 -3.79 7.01
CA THR A 514 1.29 -4.70 6.84
C THR A 514 1.73 -6.07 7.32
N PRO A 515 1.37 -6.49 8.55
CA PRO A 515 1.72 -7.81 9.05
C PRO A 515 0.83 -8.90 8.45
N VAL A 516 1.42 -10.06 8.19
CA VAL A 516 0.72 -11.30 7.86
C VAL A 516 1.19 -12.38 8.82
N VAL A 517 0.25 -13.00 9.53
CA VAL A 517 0.55 -14.11 10.44
C VAL A 517 0.71 -15.40 9.65
N VAL A 518 1.80 -16.11 9.91
CA VAL A 518 2.22 -17.30 9.17
C VAL A 518 2.60 -18.41 10.18
N LYS A 519 2.12 -19.62 9.93
CA LYS A 519 2.57 -20.81 10.65
C LYS A 519 4.01 -21.12 10.29
N ASP A 520 4.80 -21.51 11.25
CA ASP A 520 6.20 -21.92 11.05
C ASP A 520 6.33 -23.05 10.02
N SER A 521 7.09 -22.78 8.98
CA SER A 521 7.33 -23.66 7.84
C SER A 521 8.64 -23.24 7.14
N PRO A 522 9.44 -24.13 6.59
CA PRO A 522 10.65 -23.76 5.85
C PRO A 522 10.35 -22.73 4.74
N GLY A 523 11.09 -21.61 4.76
CA GLY A 523 10.85 -20.49 3.83
C GLY A 523 9.55 -19.70 4.10
N PHE A 524 8.85 -19.99 5.19
CA PHE A 524 7.61 -19.35 5.64
C PHE A 524 6.53 -19.34 4.54
N LEU A 525 6.01 -18.19 4.16
CA LEU A 525 5.03 -18.07 3.08
C LEU A 525 5.66 -17.53 1.79
N VAL A 526 6.29 -16.34 1.89
CA VAL A 526 6.74 -15.62 0.68
C VAL A 526 7.89 -16.34 0.00
N ASN A 527 8.93 -16.73 0.74
CA ASN A 527 10.11 -17.39 0.15
C ASN A 527 9.75 -18.81 -0.34
N ARG A 528 8.82 -19.48 0.33
CA ARG A 528 8.33 -20.79 -0.10
C ARG A 528 7.63 -20.71 -1.47
N ILE A 529 6.74 -19.73 -1.66
CA ILE A 529 6.04 -19.53 -2.95
C ILE A 529 6.99 -18.97 -4.02
N LEU A 530 7.99 -18.16 -3.62
CA LEU A 530 8.96 -17.58 -4.54
C LEU A 530 10.01 -18.59 -5.02
N GLY A 531 10.28 -19.64 -4.21
CA GLY A 531 11.25 -20.68 -4.53
C GLY A 531 11.05 -21.32 -5.91
N PRO A 532 9.88 -21.88 -6.22
CA PRO A 532 9.58 -22.44 -7.53
C PRO A 532 9.72 -21.44 -8.70
N TYR A 533 9.36 -20.17 -8.49
CA TYR A 533 9.52 -19.13 -9.50
C TYR A 533 10.99 -18.89 -9.86
N ILE A 534 11.85 -18.80 -8.87
CA ILE A 534 13.29 -18.60 -9.05
C ILE A 534 13.92 -19.85 -9.68
N ALA A 535 13.58 -21.04 -9.18
CA ALA A 535 14.11 -22.30 -9.68
C ALA A 535 13.72 -22.55 -11.17
N GLU A 536 12.47 -22.28 -11.55
CA GLU A 536 12.06 -22.41 -12.95
C GLU A 536 12.69 -21.34 -13.85
N GLY A 537 12.96 -20.15 -13.33
CA GLY A 537 13.76 -19.15 -14.05
C GLY A 537 15.17 -19.65 -14.39
N ALA A 538 15.86 -20.24 -13.40
CA ALA A 538 17.18 -20.85 -13.61
C ALA A 538 17.12 -22.06 -14.59
N ARG A 539 16.10 -22.91 -14.48
CA ARG A 539 15.90 -24.06 -15.40
C ARG A 539 15.65 -23.65 -16.83
N LEU A 540 14.88 -22.59 -17.05
CA LEU A 540 14.70 -22.03 -18.39
C LEU A 540 16.05 -21.63 -19.01
N VAL A 541 16.97 -21.06 -18.22
CA VAL A 541 18.34 -20.77 -18.70
C VAL A 541 19.08 -22.04 -19.05
N LEU A 542 18.99 -23.10 -18.22
CA LEU A 542 19.61 -24.41 -18.53
C LEU A 542 19.01 -25.08 -19.79
N GLU A 543 17.75 -24.79 -20.11
CA GLU A 543 17.10 -25.23 -21.35
C GLU A 543 17.50 -24.40 -22.57
N GLY A 544 18.44 -23.45 -22.42
CA GLY A 544 18.95 -22.61 -23.50
C GLY A 544 18.11 -21.36 -23.79
N VAL A 545 17.18 -20.98 -22.89
CA VAL A 545 16.40 -19.74 -23.04
C VAL A 545 17.26 -18.54 -22.63
N ASP A 546 17.23 -17.48 -23.44
CA ASP A 546 17.92 -16.24 -23.10
C ASP A 546 17.37 -15.65 -21.80
N PHE A 547 18.25 -15.49 -20.78
CA PHE A 547 17.85 -14.98 -19.48
C PHE A 547 17.32 -13.55 -19.54
N THR A 548 17.74 -12.75 -20.52
CA THR A 548 17.19 -11.39 -20.73
C THR A 548 15.74 -11.45 -21.26
N ALA A 549 15.41 -12.47 -22.09
CA ALA A 549 14.05 -12.70 -22.55
C ALA A 549 13.14 -13.16 -21.42
N ILE A 550 13.64 -13.98 -20.49
CA ILE A 550 12.92 -14.41 -19.30
C ILE A 550 12.54 -13.20 -18.44
N ASP A 551 13.53 -12.36 -18.11
CA ASP A 551 13.31 -11.16 -17.30
C ASP A 551 12.37 -10.17 -17.98
N LYS A 552 12.51 -9.98 -19.30
CA LYS A 552 11.62 -9.14 -20.11
C LYS A 552 10.18 -9.65 -20.10
N ALA A 553 9.97 -10.97 -20.24
CA ALA A 553 8.65 -11.57 -20.20
C ALA A 553 7.94 -11.34 -18.85
N MET A 554 8.67 -11.48 -17.74
CA MET A 554 8.11 -11.27 -16.41
C MET A 554 7.86 -9.80 -16.09
N ARG A 555 8.70 -8.89 -16.57
CA ARG A 555 8.41 -7.46 -16.49
C ARG A 555 7.19 -7.06 -17.31
N ALA A 556 6.98 -7.69 -18.47
CA ALA A 556 5.77 -7.49 -19.28
C ALA A 556 4.51 -8.08 -18.59
N PHE A 557 4.65 -9.15 -17.78
CA PHE A 557 3.59 -9.65 -16.91
C PHE A 557 3.18 -8.63 -15.84
N GLY A 558 4.12 -7.77 -15.42
CA GLY A 558 3.94 -6.72 -14.42
C GLY A 558 4.84 -6.86 -13.19
N MET A 559 5.69 -7.88 -13.12
CA MET A 559 6.67 -8.00 -12.03
C MET A 559 7.65 -6.80 -12.04
N PRO A 560 8.07 -6.30 -10.87
CA PRO A 560 9.01 -5.18 -10.80
C PRO A 560 10.38 -5.53 -11.38
N VAL A 561 10.82 -6.76 -11.15
CA VAL A 561 12.07 -7.36 -11.64
C VAL A 561 11.80 -8.76 -12.17
N GLY A 562 12.61 -9.24 -13.11
CA GLY A 562 12.54 -10.62 -13.55
C GLY A 562 13.20 -11.60 -12.57
N PRO A 563 13.02 -12.94 -12.74
CA PRO A 563 13.55 -13.93 -11.81
C PRO A 563 15.08 -13.97 -11.78
N ILE A 564 15.73 -13.74 -12.90
CA ILE A 564 17.18 -13.80 -13.02
C ILE A 564 17.83 -12.54 -12.41
N GLU A 565 17.24 -11.38 -12.62
CA GLU A 565 17.63 -10.16 -11.91
C GLU A 565 17.44 -10.27 -10.41
N LEU A 566 16.35 -10.92 -9.97
CA LEU A 566 16.07 -11.14 -8.57
C LEU A 566 17.11 -12.09 -7.93
N LEU A 567 17.52 -13.14 -8.65
CA LEU A 567 18.62 -14.02 -8.22
C LEU A 567 19.89 -13.23 -7.93
N ASP A 568 20.30 -12.35 -8.84
CA ASP A 568 21.49 -11.51 -8.66
C ASP A 568 21.34 -10.53 -7.49
N ASP A 569 20.14 -9.96 -7.29
CA ASP A 569 19.87 -8.99 -6.23
C ASP A 569 19.84 -9.61 -4.83
N VAL A 570 19.23 -10.80 -4.70
CA VAL A 570 19.18 -11.58 -3.45
C VAL A 570 20.55 -12.18 -3.12
N GLY A 571 21.25 -12.61 -4.14
CA GLY A 571 22.49 -13.36 -4.08
C GLY A 571 22.27 -14.83 -4.42
N ILE A 572 22.98 -15.32 -5.42
CA ILE A 572 22.85 -16.69 -5.96
C ILE A 572 23.19 -17.73 -4.88
N ASP A 573 24.17 -17.45 -4.02
CA ASP A 573 24.52 -18.31 -2.88
C ASP A 573 23.41 -18.38 -1.82
N VAL A 574 22.69 -17.29 -1.58
CA VAL A 574 21.53 -17.26 -0.66
C VAL A 574 20.39 -18.08 -1.27
N ALA A 575 20.13 -17.91 -2.57
CA ALA A 575 19.12 -18.67 -3.29
C ALA A 575 19.44 -20.16 -3.33
N ALA A 576 20.70 -20.55 -3.56
CA ALA A 576 21.15 -21.95 -3.53
C ALA A 576 20.90 -22.61 -2.17
N LYS A 577 21.25 -21.93 -1.07
CA LYS A 577 21.00 -22.43 0.28
C LYS A 577 19.51 -22.53 0.62
N ALA A 578 18.71 -21.56 0.19
CA ALA A 578 17.25 -21.62 0.35
C ALA A 578 16.66 -22.79 -0.45
N SER A 579 17.10 -22.99 -1.70
CA SER A 579 16.70 -24.12 -2.54
C SER A 579 17.06 -25.48 -1.89
N GLU A 580 18.24 -25.63 -1.31
CA GLU A 580 18.63 -26.83 -0.56
C GLU A 580 17.68 -27.11 0.60
N THR A 581 17.34 -26.08 1.38
CA THR A 581 16.40 -26.21 2.52
C THR A 581 15.01 -26.64 2.07
N LEU A 582 14.47 -26.02 1.02
CA LEU A 582 13.16 -26.34 0.47
C LEU A 582 13.12 -27.73 -0.14
N SER A 583 14.18 -28.13 -0.86
CA SER A 583 14.29 -29.43 -1.50
C SER A 583 14.35 -30.59 -0.51
N LYS A 584 15.03 -30.41 0.65
CA LYS A 584 15.04 -31.41 1.72
C LYS A 584 13.65 -31.65 2.29
N THR A 585 12.80 -30.63 2.32
CA THR A 585 11.43 -30.73 2.87
C THR A 585 10.44 -31.25 1.82
N TRP A 586 10.56 -30.80 0.59
CA TRP A 586 9.63 -31.13 -0.51
C TRP A 586 10.39 -31.54 -1.79
N PRO A 587 11.09 -32.70 -1.80
CA PRO A 587 11.95 -33.09 -2.92
C PRO A 587 11.21 -33.24 -4.25
N ASP A 588 9.97 -33.71 -4.23
CA ASP A 588 9.16 -33.91 -5.45
C ASP A 588 8.63 -32.61 -6.04
N ARG A 589 8.32 -31.62 -5.19
CA ARG A 589 7.77 -30.33 -5.59
C ARG A 589 8.84 -29.28 -5.89
N MET A 590 9.93 -29.32 -5.16
CA MET A 590 11.02 -28.36 -5.21
C MET A 590 12.38 -29.07 -5.31
N PRO A 591 12.58 -29.87 -6.37
CA PRO A 591 13.85 -30.59 -6.53
C PRO A 591 15.01 -29.62 -6.64
N GLN A 592 16.12 -29.95 -5.99
CA GLN A 592 17.34 -29.15 -6.03
C GLN A 592 17.86 -29.00 -7.45
N ASP A 593 18.36 -27.81 -7.77
CA ASP A 593 18.88 -27.49 -9.10
C ASP A 593 20.39 -27.26 -9.03
N PRO A 594 21.21 -28.06 -9.75
CA PRO A 594 22.65 -27.92 -9.73
C PRO A 594 23.16 -26.62 -10.39
N ALA A 595 22.31 -25.89 -11.12
CA ALA A 595 22.71 -24.65 -11.77
C ALA A 595 23.18 -23.58 -10.78
N LEU A 596 22.45 -23.41 -9.69
CA LEU A 596 22.79 -22.41 -8.67
C LEU A 596 24.15 -22.73 -7.99
N GLU A 597 24.42 -24.00 -7.73
CA GLU A 597 25.70 -24.43 -7.16
C GLU A 597 26.87 -24.21 -8.13
N ARG A 598 26.66 -24.49 -9.42
CA ARG A 598 27.70 -24.23 -10.46
C ARG A 598 28.05 -22.76 -10.53
N LEU A 599 27.07 -21.87 -10.49
CA LEU A 599 27.29 -20.41 -10.50
C LEU A 599 28.02 -19.95 -9.24
N VAL A 600 27.67 -20.48 -8.07
CA VAL A 600 28.37 -20.17 -6.81
C VAL A 600 29.82 -20.63 -6.89
N THR A 601 30.09 -21.85 -7.38
CA THR A 601 31.45 -22.39 -7.57
C THR A 601 32.26 -21.55 -8.55
N ALA A 602 31.63 -21.00 -9.57
CA ALA A 602 32.27 -20.08 -10.53
C ALA A 602 32.47 -18.64 -10.00
N GLY A 603 32.17 -18.42 -8.70
CA GLY A 603 32.29 -17.10 -8.07
C GLY A 603 31.19 -16.10 -8.50
N ARG A 604 30.13 -16.57 -9.17
CA ARG A 604 28.98 -15.77 -9.55
C ARG A 604 27.94 -15.75 -8.44
N ILE A 605 28.07 -14.81 -7.54
CA ILE A 605 27.14 -14.67 -6.40
C ILE A 605 26.28 -13.42 -6.45
N GLY A 606 26.19 -12.80 -7.64
CA GLY A 606 25.32 -11.68 -7.90
C GLY A 606 25.92 -10.31 -7.56
N ARG A 607 25.05 -9.35 -7.25
CA ARG A 607 25.39 -7.94 -7.03
C ARG A 607 26.49 -7.74 -5.98
N LYS A 608 26.50 -8.50 -4.90
CA LYS A 608 27.49 -8.36 -3.81
C LYS A 608 28.93 -8.67 -4.23
N ALA A 609 29.12 -9.58 -5.23
CA ALA A 609 30.41 -9.86 -5.86
C ALA A 609 30.63 -9.07 -7.14
N LYS A 610 29.70 -8.18 -7.50
CA LYS A 610 29.68 -7.44 -8.77
C LYS A 610 29.61 -8.33 -10.02
N LYS A 611 29.35 -9.62 -9.86
CA LYS A 611 29.31 -10.62 -10.91
C LYS A 611 28.19 -11.63 -10.65
N GLY A 612 27.20 -11.69 -11.54
CA GLY A 612 26.09 -12.62 -11.52
C GLY A 612 25.72 -13.02 -12.96
N PHE A 613 24.46 -13.04 -13.29
CA PHE A 613 23.98 -13.08 -14.69
C PHE A 613 24.20 -11.75 -15.39
N TYR A 614 24.28 -10.67 -14.60
CA TYR A 614 24.54 -9.32 -15.07
C TYR A 614 25.85 -8.80 -14.48
N PHE A 615 26.47 -7.84 -15.18
CA PHE A 615 27.55 -7.03 -14.64
C PHE A 615 27.01 -6.00 -13.67
N TYR A 616 27.82 -5.60 -12.68
CA TYR A 616 27.48 -4.54 -11.73
C TYR A 616 28.65 -3.56 -11.59
N GLU A 617 28.37 -2.31 -11.95
CA GLU A 617 29.28 -1.18 -11.69
C GLU A 617 28.78 -0.44 -10.44
N SER A 618 29.47 -0.60 -9.32
CA SER A 618 29.04 -0.13 -8.00
C SER A 618 27.66 -0.70 -7.60
N GLU A 619 26.66 0.13 -7.44
CA GLU A 619 25.28 -0.29 -7.14
C GLU A 619 24.35 -0.38 -8.38
N ARG A 620 24.86 -0.03 -9.57
CA ARG A 620 24.08 -0.06 -10.81
C ARG A 620 24.29 -1.38 -11.56
N ARG A 621 23.17 -1.97 -12.00
CA ARG A 621 23.20 -3.10 -12.89
C ARG A 621 23.63 -2.62 -14.28
N GLY A 622 24.65 -3.28 -14.82
CA GLY A 622 25.12 -3.12 -16.19
C GLY A 622 24.35 -4.00 -17.19
N GLY A 623 25.00 -4.35 -18.28
CA GLY A 623 24.49 -5.27 -19.28
C GLY A 623 24.50 -6.75 -18.83
N PRO A 624 23.92 -7.65 -19.64
CA PRO A 624 24.02 -9.10 -19.43
C PRO A 624 25.48 -9.55 -19.56
N ASP A 625 25.88 -10.51 -18.73
CA ASP A 625 27.21 -11.13 -18.81
C ASP A 625 27.12 -12.45 -19.61
N PRO A 626 27.63 -12.52 -20.85
CA PRO A 626 27.55 -13.72 -21.66
C PRO A 626 28.36 -14.89 -21.09
N ASP A 627 29.38 -14.61 -20.27
CA ASP A 627 30.14 -15.65 -19.58
C ASP A 627 29.34 -16.47 -18.60
N ALA A 628 28.14 -16.00 -18.19
CA ALA A 628 27.23 -16.78 -17.36
C ALA A 628 26.81 -18.09 -18.01
N TYR A 629 26.60 -18.11 -19.34
CA TYR A 629 26.29 -19.36 -20.07
C TYR A 629 27.48 -20.31 -20.08
N ARG A 630 28.70 -19.81 -20.35
CA ARG A 630 29.92 -20.61 -20.32
C ARG A 630 30.13 -21.23 -18.93
N ASP A 631 29.98 -20.46 -17.88
CA ASP A 631 30.18 -20.95 -16.50
C ASP A 631 29.09 -21.95 -16.08
N LEU A 632 27.95 -21.99 -16.76
CA LEU A 632 26.93 -23.02 -16.66
C LEU A 632 27.19 -24.24 -17.58
N GLY A 633 28.22 -24.19 -18.43
CA GLY A 633 28.51 -25.21 -19.44
C GLY A 633 27.55 -25.16 -20.63
N LEU A 634 27.01 -23.99 -20.94
CA LEU A 634 26.04 -23.76 -22.01
C LEU A 634 26.66 -22.92 -23.15
N SER A 635 26.20 -23.16 -24.38
CA SER A 635 26.41 -22.23 -25.49
C SER A 635 25.46 -21.01 -25.34
N SER A 636 25.89 -19.87 -25.90
CA SER A 636 25.02 -18.69 -25.95
C SER A 636 23.70 -19.02 -26.68
N PRO A 637 22.54 -18.59 -26.16
CA PRO A 637 21.26 -18.97 -26.72
C PRO A 637 21.06 -18.42 -28.15
N SER A 638 20.45 -19.23 -29.01
CA SER A 638 19.97 -18.78 -30.31
C SER A 638 18.70 -17.96 -30.18
N LYS A 639 18.63 -16.82 -30.84
CA LYS A 639 17.47 -15.92 -30.82
C LYS A 639 16.19 -16.58 -31.36
N ASN A 640 16.31 -17.67 -32.12
CA ASN A 640 15.16 -18.29 -32.80
C ASN A 640 14.54 -19.47 -32.06
N SER A 641 15.06 -19.89 -30.90
CA SER A 641 14.60 -21.06 -30.14
C SER A 641 13.95 -20.74 -28.79
N SER A 642 13.74 -19.47 -28.48
CA SER A 642 13.12 -19.09 -27.21
C SER A 642 11.61 -19.29 -27.21
N PRO A 643 11.03 -19.83 -26.11
CA PRO A 643 9.58 -19.88 -25.92
C PRO A 643 8.96 -18.48 -26.02
N SER A 644 7.69 -18.41 -26.39
CA SER A 644 6.94 -17.16 -26.41
C SER A 644 6.91 -16.51 -25.00
N PRO A 645 6.77 -15.19 -24.89
CA PRO A 645 6.63 -14.53 -23.59
C PRO A 645 5.47 -15.11 -22.74
N SER A 646 4.38 -15.56 -23.36
CA SER A 646 3.24 -16.18 -22.68
C SER A 646 3.63 -17.54 -22.08
N GLU A 647 4.37 -18.37 -22.79
CA GLU A 647 4.85 -19.66 -22.29
C GLU A 647 5.82 -19.49 -21.12
N ILE A 648 6.73 -18.52 -21.20
CA ILE A 648 7.63 -18.17 -20.09
C ILE A 648 6.82 -17.73 -18.86
N GLN A 649 5.82 -16.85 -19.05
CA GLN A 649 4.95 -16.38 -17.97
C GLN A 649 4.19 -17.54 -17.32
N GLN A 650 3.57 -18.40 -18.10
CA GLN A 650 2.84 -19.57 -17.59
C GLN A 650 3.77 -20.48 -16.78
N ARG A 651 4.94 -20.78 -17.34
CA ARG A 651 5.94 -21.64 -16.71
C ARG A 651 6.42 -21.14 -15.37
N LEU A 652 6.46 -19.82 -15.17
CA LEU A 652 6.92 -19.19 -13.95
C LEU A 652 5.79 -18.94 -12.94
N ILE A 653 4.59 -18.58 -13.39
CA ILE A 653 3.49 -18.20 -12.50
C ILE A 653 2.69 -19.43 -12.01
N LEU A 654 2.50 -20.44 -12.83
CA LEU A 654 1.72 -21.62 -12.44
C LEU A 654 2.31 -22.36 -11.22
N PRO A 655 3.63 -22.56 -11.09
CA PRO A 655 4.21 -23.14 -9.87
C PRO A 655 3.99 -22.29 -8.63
N MET A 656 3.98 -20.94 -8.77
CA MET A 656 3.64 -20.06 -7.64
C MET A 656 2.18 -20.27 -7.20
N ILE A 657 1.23 -20.34 -8.16
CA ILE A 657 -0.18 -20.61 -7.86
C ILE A 657 -0.33 -22.00 -7.20
N ASN A 658 0.40 -22.97 -7.70
CA ASN A 658 0.37 -24.33 -7.16
C ASN A 658 0.86 -24.39 -5.71
N GLU A 659 2.00 -23.77 -5.43
CA GLU A 659 2.55 -23.70 -4.07
C GLU A 659 1.70 -22.84 -3.13
N ALA A 660 1.05 -21.79 -3.63
CA ALA A 660 0.07 -21.03 -2.89
C ALA A 660 -1.11 -21.89 -2.42
N ALA A 661 -1.61 -22.79 -3.29
CA ALA A 661 -2.67 -23.72 -2.93
C ALA A 661 -2.20 -24.75 -1.86
N PHE A 662 -0.96 -25.21 -1.93
CA PHE A 662 -0.37 -26.04 -0.85
C PHE A 662 -0.26 -25.27 0.46
N CYS A 663 0.24 -24.02 0.44
CA CYS A 663 0.33 -23.19 1.65
C CYS A 663 -1.03 -22.99 2.32
N LEU A 664 -2.09 -22.81 1.54
CA LEU A 664 -3.46 -22.68 2.06
C LEU A 664 -3.98 -24.01 2.64
N SER A 665 -3.81 -25.11 1.94
CA SER A 665 -4.29 -26.42 2.39
C SER A 665 -3.53 -26.96 3.61
N GLU A 666 -2.25 -26.60 3.75
CA GLU A 666 -1.40 -26.95 4.91
C GLU A 666 -1.58 -25.97 6.10
N GLY A 667 -2.41 -24.93 5.94
CA GLY A 667 -2.69 -23.95 6.98
C GLY A 667 -1.50 -23.04 7.33
N VAL A 668 -0.57 -22.84 6.38
CA VAL A 668 0.57 -21.94 6.56
C VAL A 668 0.10 -20.49 6.69
N VAL A 669 -0.95 -20.14 5.96
CA VAL A 669 -1.63 -18.85 6.03
C VAL A 669 -3.14 -19.05 6.08
N ALA A 670 -3.82 -18.20 6.84
CA ALA A 670 -5.24 -18.41 7.18
C ALA A 670 -6.22 -18.19 6.01
N SER A 671 -5.86 -17.41 5.01
CA SER A 671 -6.79 -17.10 3.91
C SER A 671 -6.08 -16.67 2.63
N PRO A 672 -6.76 -16.82 1.46
CA PRO A 672 -6.29 -16.30 0.18
C PRO A 672 -6.02 -14.79 0.21
N ALA A 673 -6.80 -14.03 0.97
CA ALA A 673 -6.64 -12.59 1.12
C ALA A 673 -5.27 -12.22 1.73
N LYS A 674 -4.87 -12.93 2.79
CA LYS A 674 -3.56 -12.73 3.45
C LYS A 674 -2.40 -13.19 2.58
N LEU A 675 -2.58 -14.29 1.85
CA LEU A 675 -1.59 -14.76 0.88
C LEU A 675 -1.36 -13.73 -0.22
N ASP A 676 -2.42 -13.20 -0.81
CA ASP A 676 -2.32 -12.19 -1.86
C ASP A 676 -1.63 -10.90 -1.37
N LEU A 677 -1.94 -10.44 -0.16
CA LEU A 677 -1.25 -9.30 0.46
C LEU A 677 0.24 -9.59 0.65
N ALA A 678 0.58 -10.78 1.15
CA ALA A 678 1.97 -11.20 1.35
C ALA A 678 2.73 -11.21 0.01
N MET A 679 2.15 -11.76 -1.05
CA MET A 679 2.81 -11.81 -2.36
C MET A 679 2.94 -10.43 -3.01
N ILE A 680 1.90 -9.58 -2.93
CA ILE A 680 1.95 -8.21 -3.46
C ILE A 680 3.02 -7.39 -2.72
N PHE A 681 3.04 -7.44 -1.40
CA PHE A 681 3.92 -6.58 -0.60
C PHE A 681 5.31 -7.16 -0.35
N GLY A 682 5.48 -8.47 -0.43
CA GLY A 682 6.76 -9.18 -0.25
C GLY A 682 7.56 -9.33 -1.54
N THR A 683 6.90 -9.59 -2.67
CA THR A 683 7.57 -9.85 -3.96
C THR A 683 7.32 -8.76 -5.01
N GLY A 684 6.32 -7.90 -4.79
CA GLY A 684 5.85 -6.97 -5.81
C GLY A 684 4.98 -7.64 -6.88
N PHE A 685 4.33 -8.77 -6.56
CA PHE A 685 3.34 -9.34 -7.48
C PHE A 685 2.34 -8.27 -7.91
N PRO A 686 1.98 -8.21 -9.22
CA PRO A 686 1.27 -7.06 -9.77
C PRO A 686 -0.08 -6.76 -9.08
N PRO A 687 -0.23 -5.61 -8.40
CA PRO A 687 -1.48 -5.23 -7.71
C PRO A 687 -2.70 -5.16 -8.64
N PHE A 688 -2.50 -4.79 -9.90
CA PHE A 688 -3.58 -4.73 -10.90
C PHE A 688 -4.14 -6.09 -11.30
N ARG A 689 -3.47 -7.19 -10.91
CA ARG A 689 -3.97 -8.57 -11.03
C ARG A 689 -4.65 -9.06 -9.75
N GLY A 690 -4.65 -8.27 -8.68
CA GLY A 690 -5.34 -8.55 -7.43
C GLY A 690 -4.57 -9.44 -6.46
N GLY A 691 -3.47 -10.04 -6.85
CA GLY A 691 -2.69 -11.02 -6.11
C GLY A 691 -2.68 -12.37 -6.80
N LEU A 692 -2.01 -13.34 -6.21
CA LEU A 692 -1.74 -14.64 -6.83
C LEU A 692 -3.01 -15.51 -6.90
N CYS A 693 -3.79 -15.57 -5.80
CA CYS A 693 -5.06 -16.29 -5.73
C CYS A 693 -6.13 -15.61 -6.59
N ALA A 694 -6.22 -14.27 -6.55
CA ALA A 694 -7.13 -13.52 -7.40
C ALA A 694 -6.78 -13.69 -8.89
N HIS A 695 -5.51 -13.79 -9.24
CA HIS A 695 -5.08 -14.06 -10.60
C HIS A 695 -5.44 -15.49 -11.04
N ALA A 696 -5.30 -16.48 -10.15
CA ALA A 696 -5.74 -17.84 -10.40
C ALA A 696 -7.26 -17.93 -10.66
N ASP A 697 -8.06 -17.18 -9.88
CA ASP A 697 -9.52 -17.09 -10.10
C ASP A 697 -9.86 -16.45 -11.46
N ALA A 698 -9.08 -15.47 -11.90
CA ALA A 698 -9.26 -14.83 -13.20
C ALA A 698 -8.90 -15.76 -14.37
N LEU A 699 -7.94 -16.69 -14.18
CA LEU A 699 -7.61 -17.74 -15.15
C LEU A 699 -8.66 -18.87 -15.17
N GLY A 700 -9.27 -19.15 -14.01
CA GLY A 700 -10.17 -20.27 -13.76
C GLY A 700 -9.43 -21.53 -13.33
N ALA A 701 -9.92 -22.17 -12.26
CA ALA A 701 -9.27 -23.34 -11.65
C ALA A 701 -9.06 -24.50 -12.63
N LYS A 702 -10.03 -24.76 -13.52
CA LYS A 702 -9.93 -25.80 -14.55
C LYS A 702 -8.77 -25.55 -15.51
N ALA A 703 -8.64 -24.32 -16.04
CA ALA A 703 -7.55 -23.96 -16.95
C ALA A 703 -6.17 -24.03 -16.26
N VAL A 704 -6.10 -23.63 -14.98
CA VAL A 704 -4.88 -23.73 -14.18
C VAL A 704 -4.46 -25.20 -14.01
N VAL A 705 -5.39 -26.08 -13.66
CA VAL A 705 -5.12 -27.52 -13.48
C VAL A 705 -4.70 -28.19 -14.80
N GLU A 706 -5.39 -27.93 -15.90
CA GLU A 706 -5.04 -28.45 -17.22
C GLU A 706 -3.64 -28.03 -17.67
N ALA A 707 -3.28 -26.73 -17.45
CA ALA A 707 -1.96 -26.22 -17.78
C ALA A 707 -0.86 -26.83 -16.89
N LEU A 708 -1.11 -27.01 -15.60
CA LEU A 708 -0.19 -27.70 -14.69
C LEU A 708 0.01 -29.15 -15.07
N GLN A 709 -1.08 -29.90 -15.41
CA GLN A 709 -1.00 -31.29 -15.85
C GLN A 709 -0.20 -31.45 -17.15
N LYS A 710 -0.38 -30.53 -18.09
CA LYS A 710 0.44 -30.48 -19.31
C LYS A 710 1.92 -30.30 -18.97
N LEU A 711 2.25 -29.33 -18.16
CA LEU A 711 3.63 -29.09 -17.72
C LEU A 711 4.20 -30.28 -16.92
N ALA A 712 3.39 -30.95 -16.11
CA ALA A 712 3.81 -32.14 -15.35
C ALA A 712 4.24 -33.27 -16.27
N LYS A 713 3.51 -33.50 -17.38
CA LYS A 713 3.85 -34.50 -18.41
C LYS A 713 5.12 -34.14 -19.18
N GLU A 714 5.32 -32.85 -19.50
CA GLU A 714 6.43 -32.37 -20.34
C GLU A 714 7.70 -32.11 -19.57
N LYS A 715 7.58 -31.63 -18.32
CA LYS A 715 8.67 -31.05 -17.52
C LYS A 715 8.89 -31.72 -16.16
N GLY A 716 8.05 -32.68 -15.79
CA GLY A 716 8.20 -33.49 -14.59
C GLY A 716 7.25 -33.16 -13.44
N GLY A 717 7.23 -34.04 -12.43
CA GLY A 717 6.26 -34.09 -11.34
C GLY A 717 6.16 -32.84 -10.46
N ARG A 718 7.16 -31.95 -10.48
CA ARG A 718 7.13 -30.67 -9.74
C ARG A 718 5.98 -29.72 -10.14
N PHE A 719 5.36 -29.98 -11.29
CA PHE A 719 4.16 -29.29 -11.76
C PHE A 719 2.86 -30.03 -11.41
N ALA A 720 2.92 -31.16 -10.69
CA ALA A 720 1.71 -31.89 -10.30
C ALA A 720 0.75 -30.96 -9.55
N PRO A 721 -0.53 -30.84 -9.99
CA PRO A 721 -1.46 -29.92 -9.39
C PRO A 721 -1.75 -30.24 -7.92
N ALA A 722 -1.80 -29.22 -7.08
CA ALA A 722 -2.20 -29.35 -5.69
C ALA A 722 -3.63 -29.91 -5.55
N PRO A 723 -3.90 -30.79 -4.56
CA PRO A 723 -5.24 -31.36 -4.36
C PRO A 723 -6.35 -30.30 -4.26
N LEU A 724 -6.06 -29.16 -3.60
CA LEU A 724 -7.00 -28.05 -3.49
C LEU A 724 -7.40 -27.50 -4.88
N LEU A 725 -6.45 -27.32 -5.80
CA LEU A 725 -6.75 -26.84 -7.15
C LEU A 725 -7.57 -27.84 -7.95
N ILE A 726 -7.30 -29.15 -7.79
CA ILE A 726 -8.07 -30.21 -8.43
C ILE A 726 -9.53 -30.19 -7.94
N GLU A 727 -9.72 -30.05 -6.64
CA GLU A 727 -11.05 -29.92 -6.04
C GLU A 727 -11.78 -28.66 -6.53
N MET A 728 -11.10 -27.53 -6.55
CA MET A 728 -11.66 -26.27 -7.05
C MET A 728 -12.06 -26.38 -8.53
N ALA A 729 -11.23 -27.03 -9.35
CA ALA A 729 -11.54 -27.27 -10.77
C ALA A 729 -12.78 -28.16 -10.94
N ARG A 730 -12.91 -29.22 -10.11
CA ARG A 730 -14.06 -30.16 -10.14
C ARG A 730 -15.36 -29.50 -9.69
N THR A 731 -15.29 -28.60 -8.67
CA THR A 731 -16.46 -27.97 -8.04
C THR A 731 -16.75 -26.56 -8.58
N ASN A 732 -15.96 -26.07 -9.52
CA ASN A 732 -15.98 -24.69 -10.03
C ASN A 732 -15.89 -23.62 -8.92
N LYS A 733 -15.21 -23.95 -7.82
CA LYS A 733 -14.95 -23.01 -6.72
C LYS A 733 -13.83 -22.03 -7.05
N LYS A 734 -13.86 -20.88 -6.40
CA LYS A 734 -12.86 -19.84 -6.47
C LYS A 734 -12.21 -19.64 -5.10
N PHE A 735 -11.04 -19.00 -5.06
CA PHE A 735 -10.42 -18.54 -3.82
C PHE A 735 -11.23 -17.41 -3.19
N PHE A 736 -11.82 -16.56 -4.03
CA PHE A 736 -12.70 -15.47 -3.60
C PHE A 736 -14.11 -15.72 -4.16
N ALA A 737 -15.11 -15.69 -3.25
CA ALA A 737 -16.52 -15.88 -3.58
C ALA A 737 -17.10 -14.68 -4.35
#